data_ee1d99b5b56e7820480cd8dcca1aee8f
#
_entry.id   ee1d99b5b56e7820480cd8dcca1aee8f
#
_cell.length_a   1.000
_cell.length_b   1.000
_cell.length_c   1.000
_cell.angle_alpha   90.00
_cell.angle_beta   90.00
_cell.angle_gamma   90.00
#
_symmetry.space_group_name_H-M   'P 1'
#
loop_
_entity.id
_entity.type
_entity.pdbx_description
1 polymer ?
#
loop_
_entity_poly.entity_id
_entity_poly.type
_entity_poly.pdbx_seq_one_letter_code
_entity_poly.pdbx_strand_id
1 'polypeptide(L)'
;MPPGMSDLLPAELHSAPSAEPSPAPASSLPARVGRRIVRRPRNWLESPWPTARIIQYLTALLLVGGCTVAMLQIIHLDLVFSNNTPTGGDMGAHVMGPAYLRDNLMSQGQITGWSNYWYNGLPMYRFYMVVPALMIVALNVILPYGIAFKVVACLGIVTLPFCCWAFGRLARFAFPIPELMAIAGLLFLFDESFTIYGGNVPSTMAGEFSFSIALSFAILGLGLLARGLETGKFRNWTAIVLALAMLSHGIVLIFVVLAAFIMWLVWMDRTRFIYGLTMGIAAVALSAFWVFPFLFNHAYMTDMKYGFRPDGPNDSFWVMFFDLSPFWDIVVTGFALIGFISSVVKRNLNGAWMGITCFALMAAVYLTRDSLPVIGLLWNPRLLPFFYLLRFMLMMVGIVDTVHFVIKGIRTRLPTSRELAVVGAITAVLVGLVVTVTQLFFFRTMPGAEYGTKNGKATYSWGIGGWDLITVSNTGDKLRAYSDSWTAYNFKGYEGREYYGEYKALVDTMASLGADADPDLGCGRALWEVNSSNGLYGTTMALMLLPHWTDGCIASQEGLFFEASGTTPYHFISAAAMSQKSSNPVRELRYTDNDAAVGVPMLQKMGVKYVMVFTEAAKNQADSRDDLELVASSGPWKIYRVFDSEVVVPLTVQPVVVAGRSGDQRERNLELGTSWFQNTDEWAALPADDGPEEWQRIDVAVDMDRRIGTAPLEPGRKVDIVVPSETIEVNELEPITISNYRMGDQTLDFDVSQIGVPVLVKMSYFPNWKVDGADGPYRVAPNFMVVVPTSTSVHMHYEPSTSDRLSYLLTFVGILLMVLWRYRGDVRHLNVHPFATVPTSDDTPTEWATTATWAEEYDASGVPIDASFDVSPPFDHGAFVAPVDDDFVLPSAPVDDASADDASVVADPFTPGVDEPPRLTPDELDEGEHRPPDSV
;
A
#
# COMPACT_ATOMS: atom_id res chain seq x y z
N MET A 1 75.75 31.54 3.89
CA MET A 1 76.56 32.71 4.24
C MET A 1 75.70 33.94 4.31
N PRO A 2 75.82 34.68 5.40
CA PRO A 2 75.07 35.90 5.76
C PRO A 2 75.79 37.14 5.26
N PRO A 3 75.52 38.37 5.64
CA PRO A 3 74.78 39.01 6.78
C PRO A 3 74.04 40.25 6.30
N GLY A 4 73.38 41.04 7.15
CA GLY A 4 73.58 41.58 8.38
C GLY A 4 72.71 42.78 8.64
N MET A 5 72.36 42.97 9.92
CA MET A 5 72.44 44.18 10.71
C MET A 5 71.64 45.41 10.26
N SER A 6 70.99 46.21 11.13
CA SER A 6 71.05 46.43 12.57
C SER A 6 70.11 47.54 12.92
N ASP A 7 69.60 47.49 14.16
CA ASP A 7 69.35 48.55 15.09
C ASP A 7 68.31 49.65 14.86
N LEU A 8 67.34 49.79 15.77
CA LEU A 8 67.31 50.77 16.88
C LEU A 8 66.00 50.70 17.64
N LEU A 9 66.11 50.40 18.92
CA LEU A 9 65.19 50.73 20.03
C LEU A 9 65.39 52.22 20.39
N PRO A 10 64.57 52.91 21.30
CA PRO A 10 63.74 52.37 22.39
C PRO A 10 62.40 53.15 22.66
N ALA A 11 61.58 52.69 23.52
CA ALA A 11 61.20 53.29 24.80
C ALA A 11 59.90 52.70 25.39
N GLU A 12 60.06 52.41 26.64
CA GLU A 12 59.15 51.85 27.64
C GLU A 12 57.80 52.56 27.80
N LEU A 13 56.75 51.77 28.20
CA LEU A 13 55.83 52.16 29.28
C LEU A 13 55.04 50.95 29.77
N HIS A 14 55.33 50.65 31.04
CA HIS A 14 54.56 49.99 32.08
C HIS A 14 53.47 48.95 31.80
N SER A 15 53.78 47.71 32.15
CA SER A 15 52.98 46.57 32.45
C SER A 15 52.05 46.69 33.66
N ALA A 16 50.76 46.25 33.50
CA ALA A 16 49.96 45.80 34.62
C ALA A 16 49.62 44.32 34.40
N PRO A 17 49.56 43.47 35.42
CA PRO A 17 49.52 42.02 35.29
C PRO A 17 48.14 41.52 34.85
N SER A 18 48.09 40.68 33.81
CA SER A 18 46.95 39.95 33.38
C SER A 18 46.54 38.85 34.37
N ALA A 19 45.38 38.94 34.95
CA ALA A 19 44.80 37.86 35.72
C ALA A 19 44.34 36.73 34.78
N GLU A 20 44.89 35.54 34.99
CA GLU A 20 44.39 34.31 34.33
C GLU A 20 42.93 34.07 34.69
N PRO A 21 42.06 33.71 33.73
CA PRO A 21 40.69 33.32 34.03
C PRO A 21 40.68 31.90 34.61
N SER A 22 40.21 31.79 35.82
CA SER A 22 39.94 30.54 36.53
C SER A 22 39.02 29.62 35.70
N PRO A 23 39.27 28.31 35.58
CA PRO A 23 38.40 27.43 34.79
C PRO A 23 37.03 27.31 35.45
N ALA A 24 35.98 27.65 34.71
CA ALA A 24 34.60 27.45 35.11
C ALA A 24 34.30 25.94 35.35
N PRO A 25 33.59 25.58 36.42
CA PRO A 25 33.31 24.20 36.73
C PRO A 25 32.45 23.54 35.60
N ALA A 26 32.91 22.38 35.14
CA ALA A 26 32.23 21.57 34.15
C ALA A 26 30.82 21.20 34.62
N SER A 27 29.80 21.84 34.05
CA SER A 27 28.41 21.46 34.32
C SER A 27 28.09 20.12 33.67
N SER A 28 27.56 19.17 34.46
CA SER A 28 27.17 17.84 34.02
C SER A 28 26.16 17.88 32.83
N LEU A 29 26.28 16.94 31.90
CA LEU A 29 25.44 16.83 30.71
C LEU A 29 23.91 16.96 30.95
N PRO A 30 23.32 16.41 32.05
CA PRO A 30 21.90 16.56 32.35
C PRO A 30 21.46 18.00 32.60
N ALA A 31 22.29 18.81 33.22
CA ALA A 31 21.96 20.20 33.53
C ALA A 31 21.97 21.11 32.28
N ARG A 32 22.77 20.78 31.26
CA ARG A 32 22.78 21.51 29.99
C ARG A 32 21.55 21.19 29.15
N VAL A 33 21.10 19.93 29.15
CA VAL A 33 19.87 19.51 28.43
C VAL A 33 18.63 20.10 29.11
N GLY A 34 18.54 20.02 30.44
CA GLY A 34 17.42 20.59 31.18
C GLY A 34 17.30 22.11 31.03
N ARG A 35 18.42 22.87 31.01
CA ARG A 35 18.39 24.34 30.79
C ARG A 35 17.99 24.70 29.35
N ARG A 36 18.32 23.89 28.34
CA ARG A 36 17.87 24.11 26.95
C ARG A 36 16.39 23.83 26.77
N ILE A 37 15.85 22.81 27.42
CA ILE A 37 14.43 22.46 27.32
C ILE A 37 13.54 23.50 28.04
N VAL A 38 13.94 24.01 29.19
CA VAL A 38 13.14 24.94 30.00
C VAL A 38 13.25 26.39 29.51
N ARG A 39 14.39 26.84 28.96
CA ARG A 39 14.52 28.23 28.47
C ARG A 39 13.80 28.52 27.14
N ARG A 40 13.71 27.56 26.25
CA ARG A 40 13.05 27.76 24.93
C ARG A 40 11.55 28.04 24.98
N PRO A 41 10.72 27.33 25.74
CA PRO A 41 9.30 27.65 25.85
C PRO A 41 9.03 29.03 26.46
N ARG A 42 9.83 29.43 27.44
CA ARG A 42 9.59 30.68 28.21
C ARG A 42 9.90 31.93 27.38
N ASN A 43 11.00 31.93 26.63
CA ASN A 43 11.35 33.06 25.76
C ASN A 43 10.38 33.20 24.58
N TRP A 44 9.80 32.10 24.12
CA TRP A 44 8.82 32.08 23.03
C TRP A 44 7.46 32.66 23.47
N LEU A 45 7.07 32.45 24.74
CA LEU A 45 5.85 33.01 25.32
C LEU A 45 5.97 34.48 25.70
N GLU A 46 7.19 34.96 25.99
CA GLU A 46 7.47 36.32 26.47
C GLU A 46 7.70 37.31 25.30
N SER A 47 7.94 36.88 24.08
CA SER A 47 8.09 37.76 22.92
C SER A 47 6.73 38.16 22.34
N PRO A 48 6.44 39.48 22.13
CA PRO A 48 5.20 39.88 21.48
C PRO A 48 5.14 39.38 20.06
N TRP A 49 4.08 38.66 19.76
CA TRP A 49 3.91 38.08 18.41
C TRP A 49 3.44 39.17 17.44
N PRO A 50 4.10 39.36 16.28
CA PRO A 50 3.61 40.26 15.28
C PRO A 50 2.23 39.81 14.78
N THR A 51 1.32 40.73 14.54
CA THR A 51 -0.06 40.45 14.12
C THR A 51 -0.14 39.50 12.92
N ALA A 52 0.82 39.59 11.99
CA ALA A 52 0.89 38.72 10.83
C ALA A 52 1.08 37.23 11.23
N ARG A 53 1.92 36.95 12.23
CA ARG A 53 2.11 35.58 12.74
C ARG A 53 0.86 35.03 13.41
N ILE A 54 0.18 35.85 14.19
CA ILE A 54 -1.08 35.44 14.84
C ILE A 54 -2.10 35.06 13.79
N ILE A 55 -2.27 35.87 12.74
CA ILE A 55 -3.17 35.56 11.63
C ILE A 55 -2.81 34.23 10.98
N GLN A 56 -1.53 33.98 10.67
CA GLN A 56 -1.07 32.71 10.07
C GLN A 56 -1.36 31.51 10.95
N TYR A 57 -1.08 31.61 12.27
CA TYR A 57 -1.34 30.47 13.18
C TYR A 57 -2.84 30.20 13.36
N LEU A 58 -3.67 31.26 13.45
CA LEU A 58 -5.11 31.10 13.53
C LEU A 58 -5.68 30.49 12.24
N THR A 59 -5.17 30.89 11.08
CA THR A 59 -5.57 30.31 9.79
C THR A 59 -5.15 28.84 9.71
N ALA A 60 -3.93 28.51 10.12
CA ALA A 60 -3.46 27.11 10.15
C ALA A 60 -4.30 26.25 11.11
N LEU A 61 -4.58 26.76 12.32
CA LEU A 61 -5.44 26.07 13.28
C LEU A 61 -6.84 25.83 12.73
N LEU A 62 -7.43 26.84 12.09
CA LEU A 62 -8.75 26.75 11.51
C LEU A 62 -8.80 25.72 10.38
N LEU A 63 -7.89 25.79 9.41
CA LEU A 63 -7.96 24.94 8.21
C LEU A 63 -7.43 23.53 8.48
N VAL A 64 -6.24 23.39 9.08
CA VAL A 64 -5.69 22.06 9.39
C VAL A 64 -6.52 21.38 10.47
N GLY A 65 -6.92 22.12 11.51
CA GLY A 65 -7.83 21.64 12.54
C GLY A 65 -9.19 21.25 11.96
N GLY A 66 -9.75 22.06 11.06
CA GLY A 66 -10.99 21.74 10.35
C GLY A 66 -10.90 20.46 9.52
N CYS A 67 -9.82 20.29 8.75
CA CYS A 67 -9.56 19.04 8.02
C CYS A 67 -9.47 17.85 8.97
N THR A 68 -8.77 17.98 10.11
CA THR A 68 -8.66 16.92 11.11
C THR A 68 -10.03 16.57 11.70
N VAL A 69 -10.84 17.55 12.06
CA VAL A 69 -12.20 17.33 12.57
C VAL A 69 -13.07 16.62 11.54
N ALA A 70 -13.01 17.04 10.26
CA ALA A 70 -13.72 16.37 9.18
C ALA A 70 -13.33 14.88 9.08
N MET A 71 -12.05 14.58 9.16
CA MET A 71 -11.60 13.18 9.13
C MET A 71 -12.03 12.39 10.37
N LEU A 72 -11.98 13.00 11.56
CA LEU A 72 -12.43 12.35 12.79
C LEU A 72 -13.94 12.07 12.80
N GLN A 73 -14.74 12.87 12.09
CA GLN A 73 -16.16 12.59 11.89
C GLN A 73 -16.39 11.41 10.94
N ILE A 74 -15.69 11.40 9.78
CA ILE A 74 -15.88 10.36 8.75
C ILE A 74 -15.47 8.97 9.22
N ILE A 75 -14.49 8.86 10.15
CA ILE A 75 -14.03 7.56 10.66
C ILE A 75 -14.93 6.99 11.77
N HIS A 76 -15.96 7.70 12.23
CA HIS A 76 -16.85 7.27 13.30
C HIS A 76 -16.09 6.81 14.56
N LEU A 77 -15.59 7.78 15.35
CA LEU A 77 -14.77 7.49 16.54
C LEU A 77 -15.43 6.51 17.53
N ASP A 78 -16.76 6.53 17.67
CA ASP A 78 -17.51 5.60 18.47
C ASP A 78 -17.33 4.15 18.00
N LEU A 79 -17.32 3.92 16.69
CA LEU A 79 -17.10 2.62 16.08
C LEU A 79 -15.60 2.23 16.09
N VAL A 80 -14.68 3.20 15.91
CA VAL A 80 -13.24 2.93 16.04
C VAL A 80 -12.90 2.41 17.43
N PHE A 81 -13.46 2.99 18.48
CA PHE A 81 -13.22 2.58 19.86
C PHE A 81 -14.16 1.48 20.37
N SER A 82 -15.02 0.93 19.54
CA SER A 82 -15.75 -0.31 19.83
C SER A 82 -14.83 -1.52 19.71
N ASN A 83 -14.89 -2.45 20.65
CA ASN A 83 -14.06 -3.66 20.63
C ASN A 83 -14.75 -4.77 19.81
N ASN A 84 -14.70 -4.64 18.49
CA ASN A 84 -15.18 -5.61 17.53
C ASN A 84 -14.16 -5.83 16.41
N THR A 85 -14.35 -6.88 15.62
CA THR A 85 -13.46 -7.25 14.51
C THR A 85 -13.87 -6.50 13.25
N PRO A 86 -13.05 -5.60 12.67
CA PRO A 86 -13.42 -4.87 11.46
C PRO A 86 -13.64 -5.81 10.29
N THR A 87 -14.52 -5.41 9.37
CA THR A 87 -14.88 -6.17 8.17
C THR A 87 -14.89 -5.26 6.94
N GLY A 88 -15.41 -5.72 5.83
CA GLY A 88 -15.55 -4.98 4.56
C GLY A 88 -14.36 -5.12 3.64
N GLY A 89 -14.59 -5.56 2.40
CA GLY A 89 -13.54 -5.79 1.41
C GLY A 89 -12.38 -6.63 1.96
N ASP A 90 -11.16 -6.30 1.52
CA ASP A 90 -9.92 -6.93 2.00
C ASP A 90 -9.63 -6.59 3.47
N MET A 91 -10.16 -5.47 4.00
CA MET A 91 -9.90 -5.06 5.37
C MET A 91 -10.29 -6.14 6.37
N GLY A 92 -11.41 -6.84 6.13
CA GLY A 92 -11.86 -7.93 6.99
C GLY A 92 -10.88 -9.10 7.06
N ALA A 93 -10.22 -9.44 5.95
CA ALA A 93 -9.23 -10.51 5.90
C ALA A 93 -7.86 -10.08 6.44
N HIS A 94 -7.50 -8.79 6.36
CA HIS A 94 -6.27 -8.26 6.92
C HIS A 94 -6.14 -8.43 8.43
N VAL A 95 -7.24 -8.72 9.13
CA VAL A 95 -7.24 -8.98 10.57
C VAL A 95 -6.31 -10.15 10.95
N MET A 96 -6.21 -11.17 10.12
CA MET A 96 -5.37 -12.35 10.42
C MET A 96 -3.88 -12.02 10.47
N GLY A 97 -3.38 -11.19 9.55
CA GLY A 97 -1.93 -10.97 9.39
C GLY A 97 -1.22 -10.43 10.64
N PRO A 98 -1.65 -9.31 11.26
CA PRO A 98 -1.01 -8.81 12.47
C PRO A 98 -1.18 -9.74 13.68
N ALA A 99 -2.28 -10.49 13.77
CA ALA A 99 -2.45 -11.50 14.81
C ALA A 99 -1.42 -12.62 14.65
N TYR A 100 -1.25 -13.15 13.43
CA TYR A 100 -0.22 -14.15 13.12
C TYR A 100 1.20 -13.63 13.41
N LEU A 101 1.49 -12.37 13.06
CA LEU A 101 2.77 -11.74 13.38
C LEU A 101 3.04 -11.72 14.88
N ARG A 102 2.02 -11.34 15.68
CA ARG A 102 2.13 -11.27 17.15
C ARG A 102 2.34 -12.64 17.77
N ASP A 103 1.49 -13.61 17.40
CA ASP A 103 1.36 -14.87 18.12
C ASP A 103 2.37 -15.93 17.65
N ASN A 104 2.66 -15.99 16.34
CA ASN A 104 3.50 -17.03 15.75
C ASN A 104 4.92 -16.53 15.42
N LEU A 105 5.09 -15.38 14.78
CA LEU A 105 6.41 -14.94 14.34
C LEU A 105 7.19 -14.20 15.43
N MET A 106 6.60 -13.20 16.08
CA MET A 106 7.31 -12.42 17.10
C MET A 106 7.60 -13.23 18.37
N SER A 107 6.79 -14.23 18.69
CA SER A 107 7.08 -15.20 19.77
C SER A 107 8.39 -15.95 19.54
N GLN A 108 8.80 -16.12 18.26
CA GLN A 108 10.05 -16.75 17.84
C GLN A 108 11.16 -15.71 17.51
N GLY A 109 10.93 -14.40 17.79
CA GLY A 109 11.86 -13.31 17.48
C GLY A 109 11.97 -12.98 15.99
N GLN A 110 10.99 -13.37 15.19
CA GLN A 110 10.94 -13.13 13.74
C GLN A 110 9.90 -12.07 13.38
N ILE A 111 10.08 -11.38 12.25
CA ILE A 111 9.10 -10.46 11.66
C ILE A 111 8.65 -10.90 10.27
N THR A 112 9.34 -11.86 9.69
CA THR A 112 8.98 -12.57 8.46
C THR A 112 9.24 -14.04 8.68
N GLY A 113 8.41 -14.92 8.13
CA GLY A 113 8.56 -16.36 8.30
C GLY A 113 7.59 -17.11 7.41
N TRP A 114 7.27 -18.33 7.74
CA TRP A 114 6.31 -19.16 7.02
C TRP A 114 4.95 -19.17 7.74
N SER A 115 3.86 -19.28 6.97
CA SER A 115 2.51 -19.49 7.48
C SER A 115 1.79 -20.56 6.67
N ASN A 116 1.17 -21.51 7.36
CA ASN A 116 0.31 -22.53 6.77
C ASN A 116 -1.19 -22.14 6.77
N TYR A 117 -1.54 -20.91 7.19
CA TYR A 117 -2.92 -20.48 7.41
C TYR A 117 -3.69 -20.29 6.10
N TRP A 118 -3.01 -19.88 5.03
CA TRP A 118 -3.62 -19.65 3.72
C TRP A 118 -2.94 -20.47 2.63
N TYR A 119 -3.72 -20.89 1.63
CA TYR A 119 -3.26 -21.68 0.49
C TYR A 119 -2.61 -23.00 0.94
N ASN A 120 -1.57 -23.40 0.25
CA ASN A 120 -0.68 -24.47 0.70
C ASN A 120 0.54 -23.95 1.47
N GLY A 121 0.38 -22.79 2.12
CA GLY A 121 1.44 -22.08 2.80
C GLY A 121 2.05 -20.95 1.97
N LEU A 122 2.61 -19.96 2.68
CA LEU A 122 3.21 -18.77 2.08
C LEU A 122 4.29 -18.19 2.98
N PRO A 123 5.30 -17.51 2.40
CA PRO A 123 6.30 -16.75 3.16
C PRO A 123 5.69 -15.45 3.70
N MET A 124 5.18 -15.50 4.92
CA MET A 124 4.44 -14.41 5.56
C MET A 124 5.31 -13.17 5.71
N TYR A 125 4.80 -12.00 5.29
CA TYR A 125 5.47 -10.70 5.27
C TYR A 125 6.76 -10.62 4.43
N ARG A 126 7.06 -11.63 3.61
CA ARG A 126 8.18 -11.58 2.67
C ARG A 126 7.90 -10.63 1.50
N PHE A 127 6.69 -10.67 0.97
CA PHE A 127 6.25 -9.91 -0.19
C PHE A 127 5.25 -8.80 0.16
N TYR A 128 4.72 -8.82 1.38
CA TYR A 128 3.81 -7.82 1.92
C TYR A 128 4.46 -7.04 3.07
N MET A 129 4.00 -5.81 3.25
CA MET A 129 4.62 -4.81 4.11
C MET A 129 4.33 -5.07 5.57
N VAL A 130 5.37 -5.04 6.37
CA VAL A 130 5.28 -5.42 7.79
C VAL A 130 5.04 -4.25 8.73
N VAL A 131 5.37 -2.99 8.34
CA VAL A 131 5.30 -1.82 9.25
C VAL A 131 3.89 -1.56 9.77
N PRO A 132 2.81 -1.53 8.97
CA PRO A 132 1.46 -1.36 9.50
C PRO A 132 1.07 -2.46 10.49
N ALA A 133 1.45 -3.73 10.21
CA ALA A 133 1.20 -4.84 11.11
C ALA A 133 1.96 -4.68 12.45
N LEU A 134 3.24 -4.28 12.41
CA LEU A 134 4.02 -3.97 13.62
C LEU A 134 3.40 -2.82 14.43
N MET A 135 2.83 -1.80 13.77
CA MET A 135 2.12 -0.72 14.46
C MET A 135 0.87 -1.22 15.19
N ILE A 136 0.10 -2.12 14.55
CA ILE A 136 -1.07 -2.77 15.16
C ILE A 136 -0.64 -3.59 16.38
N VAL A 137 0.37 -4.44 16.23
CA VAL A 137 0.89 -5.26 17.34
C VAL A 137 1.42 -4.40 18.49
N ALA A 138 2.17 -3.34 18.19
CA ALA A 138 2.68 -2.41 19.21
C ALA A 138 1.53 -1.72 19.97
N LEU A 139 0.50 -1.29 19.25
CA LEU A 139 -0.65 -0.62 19.87
C LEU A 139 -1.54 -1.62 20.64
N ASN A 140 -1.58 -2.88 20.21
CA ASN A 140 -2.30 -3.95 20.89
C ASN A 140 -1.74 -4.29 22.28
N VAL A 141 -0.52 -3.86 22.59
CA VAL A 141 0.02 -3.99 23.97
C VAL A 141 -0.82 -3.22 24.99
N ILE A 142 -1.44 -2.12 24.58
CA ILE A 142 -2.20 -1.20 25.45
C ILE A 142 -3.69 -1.12 25.12
N LEU A 143 -4.11 -1.51 23.93
CA LEU A 143 -5.50 -1.47 23.45
C LEU A 143 -5.96 -2.87 23.02
N PRO A 144 -7.26 -3.17 23.12
CA PRO A 144 -7.84 -4.38 22.51
C PRO A 144 -7.51 -4.46 21.01
N TYR A 145 -7.36 -5.67 20.49
CA TYR A 145 -6.86 -5.91 19.14
C TYR A 145 -7.70 -5.21 18.05
N GLY A 146 -9.03 -5.34 18.12
CA GLY A 146 -9.92 -4.70 17.13
C GLY A 146 -9.82 -3.17 17.15
N ILE A 147 -9.63 -2.55 18.33
CA ILE A 147 -9.41 -1.10 18.46
C ILE A 147 -8.03 -0.73 17.89
N ALA A 148 -6.97 -1.46 18.28
CA ALA A 148 -5.62 -1.22 17.78
C ALA A 148 -5.55 -1.28 16.26
N PHE A 149 -6.21 -2.28 15.65
CA PHE A 149 -6.31 -2.42 14.22
C PHE A 149 -6.99 -1.20 13.57
N LYS A 150 -8.18 -0.81 14.02
CA LYS A 150 -8.96 0.30 13.45
C LYS A 150 -8.25 1.64 13.60
N VAL A 151 -7.60 1.90 14.74
CA VAL A 151 -6.80 3.10 14.96
C VAL A 151 -5.65 3.20 13.94
N VAL A 152 -4.93 2.09 13.72
CA VAL A 152 -3.84 2.07 12.73
C VAL A 152 -4.39 2.17 11.30
N ALA A 153 -5.48 1.47 10.99
CA ALA A 153 -6.11 1.56 9.67
C ALA A 153 -6.53 2.99 9.30
N CYS A 154 -6.98 3.79 10.27
CA CYS A 154 -7.33 5.20 10.05
C CYS A 154 -6.13 6.15 10.03
N LEU A 155 -4.96 5.72 10.51
CA LEU A 155 -3.84 6.64 10.76
C LEU A 155 -3.43 7.41 9.50
N GLY A 156 -3.36 6.72 8.35
CA GLY A 156 -2.95 7.31 7.08
C GLY A 156 -3.90 8.45 6.66
N ILE A 157 -5.19 8.18 6.60
CA ILE A 157 -6.19 9.15 6.16
C ILE A 157 -6.37 10.33 7.14
N VAL A 158 -6.26 10.09 8.44
CA VAL A 158 -6.34 11.16 9.44
C VAL A 158 -5.11 12.07 9.39
N THR A 159 -3.93 11.53 9.14
CA THR A 159 -2.69 12.30 9.15
C THR A 159 -2.34 12.96 7.81
N LEU A 160 -2.89 12.52 6.68
CA LEU A 160 -2.53 13.02 5.36
C LEU A 160 -2.70 14.53 5.19
N PRO A 161 -3.81 15.18 5.59
CA PRO A 161 -3.95 16.64 5.51
C PRO A 161 -2.86 17.37 6.29
N PHE A 162 -2.53 16.88 7.49
CA PHE A 162 -1.43 17.42 8.29
C PHE A 162 -0.06 17.22 7.60
N CYS A 163 0.19 16.06 7.00
CA CYS A 163 1.42 15.78 6.26
C CYS A 163 1.56 16.68 5.01
N CYS A 164 0.47 16.96 4.31
CA CYS A 164 0.45 17.92 3.19
C CYS A 164 0.76 19.35 3.67
N TRP A 165 0.19 19.79 4.78
CA TRP A 165 0.53 21.06 5.41
C TRP A 165 2.01 21.10 5.82
N ALA A 166 2.48 20.03 6.48
CA ALA A 166 3.88 19.94 6.93
C ALA A 166 4.85 19.96 5.75
N PHE A 167 4.53 19.26 4.63
CA PHE A 167 5.28 19.35 3.39
C PHE A 167 5.40 20.80 2.92
N GLY A 168 4.27 21.51 2.82
CA GLY A 168 4.26 22.91 2.39
C GLY A 168 5.14 23.81 3.26
N ARG A 169 5.11 23.59 4.58
CA ARG A 169 5.94 24.34 5.56
C ARG A 169 7.42 23.99 5.46
N LEU A 170 7.75 22.69 5.34
CA LEU A 170 9.12 22.22 5.21
C LEU A 170 9.75 22.64 3.87
N ALA A 171 8.98 22.58 2.79
CA ALA A 171 9.36 23.03 1.46
C ALA A 171 9.34 24.56 1.29
N ARG A 172 9.03 25.31 2.35
CA ARG A 172 9.02 26.79 2.41
C ARG A 172 8.09 27.48 1.40
N PHE A 173 6.94 26.86 1.15
CA PHE A 173 5.90 27.59 0.42
C PHE A 173 5.39 28.78 1.23
N ALA A 174 5.09 29.86 0.51
CA ALA A 174 4.57 31.07 1.11
C ALA A 174 3.16 30.85 1.67
N PHE A 175 2.83 31.53 2.78
CA PHE A 175 1.46 31.59 3.31
C PHE A 175 0.51 32.20 2.28
N PRO A 176 -0.70 31.64 2.02
CA PRO A 176 -1.34 30.51 2.73
C PRO A 176 -1.22 29.14 2.02
N ILE A 177 -0.25 28.95 1.15
CA ILE A 177 -0.12 27.70 0.37
C ILE A 177 -0.02 26.46 1.28
N PRO A 178 0.80 26.41 2.34
CA PRO A 178 0.85 25.25 3.21
C PRO A 178 -0.51 24.89 3.83
N GLU A 179 -1.27 25.89 4.28
CA GLU A 179 -2.59 25.73 4.88
C GLU A 179 -3.60 25.16 3.85
N LEU A 180 -3.51 25.61 2.62
CA LEU A 180 -4.31 25.11 1.51
C LEU A 180 -3.88 23.73 1.03
N MET A 181 -2.61 23.35 1.20
CA MET A 181 -2.17 21.97 0.95
C MET A 181 -2.85 20.95 1.88
N ALA A 182 -3.22 21.33 3.11
CA ALA A 182 -4.06 20.48 3.95
C ALA A 182 -5.45 20.25 3.32
N ILE A 183 -6.04 21.31 2.73
CA ILE A 183 -7.31 21.19 2.00
C ILE A 183 -7.12 20.32 0.74
N ALA A 184 -5.99 20.43 0.03
CA ALA A 184 -5.69 19.57 -1.10
C ALA A 184 -5.64 18.08 -0.69
N GLY A 185 -5.04 17.78 0.48
CA GLY A 185 -5.08 16.44 1.07
C GLY A 185 -6.48 15.98 1.42
N LEU A 186 -7.33 16.87 1.93
CA LEU A 186 -8.73 16.56 2.22
C LEU A 186 -9.54 16.30 0.94
N LEU A 187 -9.35 17.12 -0.11
CA LEU A 187 -10.00 16.89 -1.41
C LEU A 187 -9.63 15.53 -2.00
N PHE A 188 -8.36 15.17 -1.93
CA PHE A 188 -7.90 13.85 -2.37
C PHE A 188 -8.53 12.71 -1.55
N LEU A 189 -8.68 12.86 -0.23
CA LEU A 189 -9.27 11.84 0.62
C LEU A 189 -10.76 11.60 0.31
N PHE A 190 -11.48 12.65 -0.09
CA PHE A 190 -12.89 12.57 -0.47
C PHE A 190 -13.13 12.44 -1.97
N ASP A 191 -12.09 12.15 -2.74
CA ASP A 191 -12.24 11.82 -4.15
C ASP A 191 -12.78 10.38 -4.26
N GLU A 192 -14.07 10.26 -4.56
CA GLU A 192 -14.81 9.00 -4.66
C GLU A 192 -14.86 8.46 -6.12
N SER A 193 -14.11 9.05 -7.03
CA SER A 193 -14.03 8.62 -8.43
C SER A 193 -13.30 7.28 -8.57
N PHE A 194 -12.48 6.90 -7.58
CA PHE A 194 -11.78 5.62 -7.53
C PHE A 194 -11.84 4.98 -6.13
N THR A 195 -11.83 3.64 -6.07
CA THR A 195 -12.08 2.89 -4.83
C THR A 195 -10.98 1.92 -4.43
N ILE A 196 -10.08 1.54 -5.35
CA ILE A 196 -9.06 0.49 -5.14
C ILE A 196 -7.65 0.89 -5.59
N TYR A 197 -7.44 2.16 -5.99
CA TYR A 197 -6.10 2.60 -6.42
C TYR A 197 -5.18 2.91 -5.23
N GLY A 198 -5.74 3.23 -4.08
CA GLY A 198 -5.02 3.51 -2.84
C GLY A 198 -5.08 4.98 -2.41
N GLY A 199 -4.92 5.22 -1.11
CA GLY A 199 -4.67 6.51 -0.49
C GLY A 199 -5.89 7.35 -0.09
N ASN A 200 -7.02 7.30 -0.79
CA ASN A 200 -8.26 7.97 -0.40
C ASN A 200 -9.05 7.16 0.63
N VAL A 201 -10.17 7.69 1.14
CA VAL A 201 -11.00 7.00 2.14
C VAL A 201 -11.60 5.72 1.57
N PRO A 202 -12.24 5.70 0.38
CA PRO A 202 -12.76 4.47 -0.20
C PRO A 202 -11.72 3.36 -0.34
N SER A 203 -10.55 3.66 -0.92
CA SER A 203 -9.47 2.66 -1.05
C SER A 203 -8.96 2.16 0.29
N THR A 204 -8.88 3.04 1.31
CA THR A 204 -8.50 2.65 2.67
C THR A 204 -9.51 1.68 3.26
N MET A 205 -10.79 1.93 3.05
CA MET A 205 -11.88 1.05 3.52
C MET A 205 -11.98 -0.25 2.70
N ALA A 206 -11.57 -0.24 1.44
CA ALA A 206 -11.41 -1.47 0.66
C ALA A 206 -10.32 -2.42 1.22
N GLY A 207 -9.37 -1.90 2.01
CA GLY A 207 -8.28 -2.66 2.61
C GLY A 207 -6.89 -2.06 2.38
N GLU A 208 -6.76 -1.02 1.55
CA GLU A 208 -5.49 -0.38 1.21
C GLU A 208 -4.99 0.61 2.29
N PHE A 209 -5.27 0.34 3.58
CA PHE A 209 -4.84 1.22 4.68
C PHE A 209 -3.32 1.34 4.80
N SER A 210 -2.58 0.30 4.42
CA SER A 210 -1.12 0.33 4.35
C SER A 210 -0.61 1.37 3.35
N PHE A 211 -1.29 1.53 2.20
CA PHE A 211 -0.99 2.56 1.22
C PHE A 211 -1.19 3.96 1.81
N SER A 212 -2.30 4.19 2.50
CA SER A 212 -2.62 5.50 3.09
C SER A 212 -1.61 5.91 4.16
N ILE A 213 -1.15 4.98 5.01
CA ILE A 213 -0.07 5.19 5.98
C ILE A 213 1.23 5.54 5.26
N ALA A 214 1.59 4.74 4.26
CA ALA A 214 2.79 4.94 3.46
C ALA A 214 2.80 6.30 2.75
N LEU A 215 1.66 6.72 2.17
CA LEU A 215 1.49 8.01 1.50
C LEU A 215 1.72 9.18 2.47
N SER A 216 1.16 9.10 3.68
CA SER A 216 1.38 10.13 4.71
C SER A 216 2.86 10.24 5.09
N PHE A 217 3.55 9.12 5.30
CA PHE A 217 5.00 9.12 5.53
C PHE A 217 5.77 9.64 4.30
N ALA A 218 5.37 9.28 3.08
CA ALA A 218 6.02 9.72 1.86
C ALA A 218 5.97 11.24 1.72
N ILE A 219 4.80 11.85 1.86
CA ILE A 219 4.63 13.31 1.76
C ILE A 219 5.43 14.04 2.84
N LEU A 220 5.40 13.57 4.09
CA LEU A 220 6.21 14.13 5.18
C LEU A 220 7.71 13.96 4.89
N GLY A 221 8.14 12.79 4.45
CA GLY A 221 9.52 12.49 4.11
C GLY A 221 10.07 13.32 2.95
N LEU A 222 9.25 13.55 1.91
CA LEU A 222 9.58 14.43 0.79
C LEU A 222 9.68 15.90 1.25
N GLY A 223 8.85 16.32 2.19
CA GLY A 223 9.00 17.63 2.83
C GLY A 223 10.32 17.78 3.59
N LEU A 224 10.69 16.76 4.37
CA LEU A 224 12.00 16.71 5.06
C LEU A 224 13.16 16.68 4.05
N LEU A 225 13.02 15.97 2.93
CA LEU A 225 14.00 15.95 1.84
C LEU A 225 14.18 17.34 1.22
N ALA A 226 13.08 18.01 0.87
CA ALA A 226 13.11 19.38 0.34
C ALA A 226 13.86 20.33 1.29
N ARG A 227 13.54 20.28 2.58
CA ARG A 227 14.20 21.04 3.61
C ARG A 227 15.67 20.67 3.78
N GLY A 228 15.98 19.38 3.67
CA GLY A 228 17.33 18.85 3.77
C GLY A 228 18.21 19.27 2.60
N LEU A 229 17.68 19.23 1.38
CA LEU A 229 18.36 19.69 0.17
C LEU A 229 18.64 21.20 0.21
N GLU A 230 17.77 21.97 0.84
CA GLU A 230 18.01 23.41 1.05
C GLU A 230 19.06 23.69 2.10
N THR A 231 19.02 22.99 3.26
CA THR A 231 19.78 23.37 4.46
C THR A 231 20.90 22.42 4.84
N GLY A 232 20.94 21.21 4.28
CA GLY A 232 21.84 20.13 4.71
C GLY A 232 21.43 19.44 6.02
N LYS A 233 20.35 19.86 6.65
CA LYS A 233 19.81 19.31 7.92
C LYS A 233 18.86 18.15 7.67
N PHE A 234 18.42 17.48 8.75
CA PHE A 234 17.38 16.44 8.76
C PHE A 234 17.71 15.13 8.01
N ARG A 235 18.97 14.91 7.56
CA ARG A 235 19.35 13.72 6.78
C ARG A 235 18.84 12.40 7.37
N ASN A 236 19.09 12.16 8.65
CA ASN A 236 18.67 10.93 9.32
C ASN A 236 17.14 10.82 9.42
N TRP A 237 16.45 11.91 9.78
CA TRP A 237 14.99 11.93 9.85
C TRP A 237 14.36 11.69 8.48
N THR A 238 14.92 12.29 7.43
CA THR A 238 14.48 12.05 6.05
C THR A 238 14.63 10.57 5.69
N ALA A 239 15.79 9.97 5.98
CA ALA A 239 16.04 8.56 5.70
C ALA A 239 15.08 7.64 6.47
N ILE A 240 14.82 7.91 7.77
CA ILE A 240 13.89 7.12 8.58
C ILE A 240 12.46 7.21 8.01
N VAL A 241 11.96 8.42 7.79
CA VAL A 241 10.57 8.62 7.37
C VAL A 241 10.32 8.05 5.97
N LEU A 242 11.27 8.21 5.05
CA LEU A 242 11.18 7.60 3.73
C LEU A 242 11.31 6.06 3.79
N ALA A 243 12.17 5.52 4.67
CA ALA A 243 12.24 4.07 4.90
C ALA A 243 10.92 3.52 5.47
N LEU A 244 10.28 4.23 6.41
CA LEU A 244 8.96 3.84 6.92
C LEU A 244 7.89 3.86 5.82
N ALA A 245 7.91 4.86 4.92
CA ALA A 245 7.02 4.89 3.77
C ALA A 245 7.23 3.66 2.85
N MET A 246 8.50 3.37 2.52
CA MET A 246 8.87 2.24 1.67
C MET A 246 8.48 0.88 2.28
N LEU A 247 8.67 0.71 3.59
CA LEU A 247 8.34 -0.50 4.34
C LEU A 247 6.84 -0.63 4.67
N SER A 248 6.04 0.40 4.40
CA SER A 248 4.60 0.38 4.60
C SER A 248 3.82 -0.02 3.36
N HIS A 249 4.33 0.25 2.13
CA HIS A 249 3.66 -0.17 0.89
C HIS A 249 4.60 -0.18 -0.33
N GLY A 250 4.62 -1.29 -1.08
CA GLY A 250 5.52 -1.48 -2.21
C GLY A 250 5.33 -0.48 -3.36
N ILE A 251 4.09 -0.11 -3.69
CA ILE A 251 3.80 0.89 -4.74
C ILE A 251 4.25 2.28 -4.29
N VAL A 252 4.06 2.61 -3.01
CA VAL A 252 4.54 3.88 -2.46
C VAL A 252 6.07 3.93 -2.43
N LEU A 253 6.76 2.78 -2.26
CA LEU A 253 8.21 2.69 -2.43
C LEU A 253 8.63 3.20 -3.82
N ILE A 254 7.94 2.75 -4.89
CA ILE A 254 8.25 3.19 -6.26
C ILE A 254 8.05 4.69 -6.41
N PHE A 255 6.93 5.21 -5.90
CA PHE A 255 6.68 6.66 -5.89
C PHE A 255 7.77 7.43 -5.13
N VAL A 256 8.13 6.98 -3.93
CA VAL A 256 9.17 7.63 -3.10
C VAL A 256 10.50 7.68 -3.83
N VAL A 257 10.92 6.58 -4.44
CA VAL A 257 12.18 6.52 -5.21
C VAL A 257 12.14 7.48 -6.38
N LEU A 258 11.07 7.47 -7.19
CA LEU A 258 10.90 8.35 -8.34
C LEU A 258 10.86 9.82 -7.90
N ALA A 259 10.00 10.16 -6.95
CA ALA A 259 9.78 11.55 -6.52
C ALA A 259 11.02 12.13 -5.81
N ALA A 260 11.66 11.34 -4.93
CA ALA A 260 12.89 11.77 -4.25
C ALA A 260 14.05 11.94 -5.25
N PHE A 261 14.15 11.06 -6.24
CA PHE A 261 15.17 11.16 -7.28
C PHE A 261 14.97 12.41 -8.15
N ILE A 262 13.74 12.69 -8.59
CA ILE A 262 13.43 13.92 -9.35
C ILE A 262 13.73 15.16 -8.50
N MET A 263 13.35 15.17 -7.21
CA MET A 263 13.65 16.29 -6.32
C MET A 263 15.15 16.50 -6.17
N TRP A 264 15.88 15.41 -5.99
CA TRP A 264 17.34 15.45 -5.92
C TRP A 264 17.98 16.01 -7.19
N LEU A 265 17.50 15.62 -8.37
CA LEU A 265 17.96 16.16 -9.67
C LEU A 265 17.67 17.66 -9.80
N VAL A 266 16.46 18.11 -9.45
CA VAL A 266 16.05 19.52 -9.51
C VAL A 266 16.90 20.40 -8.60
N TRP A 267 17.36 19.88 -7.47
CA TRP A 267 18.20 20.58 -6.51
C TRP A 267 19.71 20.32 -6.69
N MET A 268 20.14 19.64 -7.76
CA MET A 268 21.48 19.05 -7.89
C MET A 268 22.60 20.12 -7.89
N ASP A 269 23.50 19.98 -6.94
CA ASP A 269 24.86 20.49 -6.95
C ASP A 269 25.79 19.50 -6.21
N ARG A 270 27.06 19.77 -6.16
CA ARG A 270 28.04 18.84 -5.55
C ARG A 270 27.71 18.52 -4.08
N THR A 271 27.27 19.49 -3.31
CA THR A 271 26.99 19.31 -1.87
C THR A 271 25.68 18.58 -1.67
N ARG A 272 24.65 18.94 -2.45
CA ARG A 272 23.34 18.29 -2.43
C ARG A 272 23.41 16.89 -3.00
N PHE A 273 24.32 16.64 -3.94
CA PHE A 273 24.64 15.29 -4.40
C PHE A 273 25.06 14.39 -3.23
N ILE A 274 26.01 14.84 -2.40
CA ILE A 274 26.48 14.09 -1.23
C ILE A 274 25.35 13.91 -0.21
N TYR A 275 24.54 14.94 0.02
CA TYR A 275 23.40 14.85 0.91
C TYR A 275 22.41 13.78 0.43
N GLY A 276 21.94 13.86 -0.81
CA GLY A 276 20.98 12.92 -1.38
C GLY A 276 21.51 11.49 -1.43
N LEU A 277 22.77 11.32 -1.86
CA LEU A 277 23.42 10.00 -1.90
C LEU A 277 23.51 9.37 -0.50
N THR A 278 23.99 10.11 0.49
CA THR A 278 24.11 9.56 1.86
C THR A 278 22.75 9.32 2.51
N MET A 279 21.78 10.19 2.28
CA MET A 279 20.39 9.99 2.73
C MET A 279 19.79 8.75 2.05
N GLY A 280 19.94 8.61 0.72
CA GLY A 280 19.42 7.48 -0.04
C GLY A 280 20.04 6.14 0.40
N ILE A 281 21.37 6.09 0.57
CA ILE A 281 22.05 4.91 1.12
C ILE A 281 21.47 4.53 2.49
N ALA A 282 21.25 5.51 3.37
CA ALA A 282 20.66 5.24 4.67
C ALA A 282 19.22 4.69 4.57
N ALA A 283 18.38 5.30 3.73
CA ALA A 283 17.00 4.86 3.54
C ALA A 283 16.93 3.43 2.97
N VAL A 284 17.73 3.14 1.94
CA VAL A 284 17.82 1.80 1.35
C VAL A 284 18.39 0.80 2.36
N ALA A 285 19.44 1.15 3.09
CA ALA A 285 20.01 0.26 4.10
C ALA A 285 19.02 -0.05 5.23
N LEU A 286 18.28 0.95 5.72
CA LEU A 286 17.23 0.73 6.73
C LEU A 286 16.10 -0.20 6.24
N SER A 287 15.81 -0.17 4.96
CA SER A 287 14.78 -1.01 4.33
C SER A 287 15.32 -2.34 3.81
N ALA A 288 16.64 -2.57 3.88
CA ALA A 288 17.32 -3.69 3.22
C ALA A 288 16.78 -5.04 3.65
N PHE A 289 16.44 -5.21 4.94
CA PHE A 289 15.94 -6.48 5.50
C PHE A 289 14.67 -6.99 4.82
N TRP A 290 13.92 -6.11 4.16
CA TRP A 290 12.69 -6.44 3.44
C TRP A 290 12.87 -6.28 1.91
N VAL A 291 13.48 -5.17 1.45
CA VAL A 291 13.58 -4.85 0.02
C VAL A 291 14.46 -5.85 -0.74
N PHE A 292 15.61 -6.25 -0.19
CA PHE A 292 16.50 -7.18 -0.90
C PHE A 292 15.93 -8.60 -0.95
N PRO A 293 15.43 -9.20 0.15
CA PRO A 293 14.74 -10.48 0.07
C PRO A 293 13.57 -10.48 -0.90
N PHE A 294 12.77 -9.41 -0.94
CA PHE A 294 11.73 -9.24 -1.94
C PHE A 294 12.30 -9.32 -3.37
N LEU A 295 13.33 -8.53 -3.67
CA LEU A 295 13.95 -8.49 -5.01
C LEU A 295 14.60 -9.82 -5.41
N PHE A 296 15.24 -10.54 -4.49
CA PHE A 296 15.89 -11.82 -4.80
C PHE A 296 14.89 -12.97 -4.95
N ASN A 297 13.76 -12.91 -4.29
CA ASN A 297 12.78 -14.00 -4.29
C ASN A 297 11.53 -13.70 -5.13
N HIS A 298 11.46 -12.59 -5.86
CA HIS A 298 10.27 -12.23 -6.64
C HIS A 298 9.90 -13.27 -7.71
N ALA A 299 10.84 -14.09 -8.15
CA ALA A 299 10.59 -15.19 -9.09
C ALA A 299 9.67 -16.29 -8.51
N TYR A 300 9.51 -16.35 -7.19
CA TYR A 300 8.62 -17.30 -6.51
C TYR A 300 7.24 -16.72 -6.19
N MET A 301 6.97 -15.49 -6.60
CA MET A 301 5.66 -14.86 -6.48
C MET A 301 4.73 -15.33 -7.60
N THR A 302 3.43 -15.31 -7.31
CA THR A 302 2.41 -15.46 -8.34
C THR A 302 2.18 -14.11 -9.03
N ASP A 303 2.18 -14.12 -10.36
CA ASP A 303 1.78 -12.96 -11.15
C ASP A 303 0.28 -13.04 -11.44
N MET A 304 -0.50 -12.14 -10.86
CA MET A 304 -1.94 -12.07 -11.07
C MET A 304 -2.31 -11.39 -12.40
N LYS A 305 -1.32 -10.84 -13.11
CA LYS A 305 -1.46 -10.18 -14.42
C LYS A 305 -2.64 -9.20 -14.49
N TYR A 306 -2.74 -8.34 -13.49
CA TYR A 306 -3.71 -7.25 -13.50
C TYR A 306 -3.38 -6.28 -14.64
N GLY A 307 -3.96 -6.53 -15.81
CA GLY A 307 -3.75 -5.70 -17.00
C GLY A 307 -4.78 -4.58 -17.10
N PHE A 308 -4.40 -3.46 -17.70
CA PHE A 308 -5.33 -2.47 -18.18
C PHE A 308 -6.14 -3.08 -19.34
N ARG A 309 -7.48 -2.89 -19.34
CA ARG A 309 -8.35 -3.28 -20.47
C ARG A 309 -8.66 -2.04 -21.32
N PRO A 310 -8.17 -1.93 -22.54
CA PRO A 310 -8.53 -0.83 -23.44
C PRO A 310 -9.86 -1.06 -24.21
N ASP A 311 -10.71 -1.99 -23.79
CA ASP A 311 -11.78 -2.52 -24.65
C ASP A 311 -13.13 -1.81 -24.54
N GLY A 312 -13.25 -0.74 -23.72
CA GLY A 312 -14.49 0.02 -23.55
C GLY A 312 -14.41 1.46 -24.09
N PRO A 313 -15.53 2.04 -24.51
CA PRO A 313 -15.57 3.44 -24.95
C PRO A 313 -15.23 4.46 -23.84
N ASN A 314 -15.26 4.01 -22.56
CA ASN A 314 -14.87 4.79 -21.38
C ASN A 314 -13.46 4.47 -20.88
N ASP A 315 -12.76 3.52 -21.48
CA ASP A 315 -11.46 3.02 -21.03
C ASP A 315 -10.29 3.73 -21.72
N SER A 316 -10.52 4.96 -22.20
CA SER A 316 -9.43 5.72 -22.76
C SER A 316 -8.45 6.07 -21.64
N PHE A 317 -7.16 5.86 -21.89
CA PHE A 317 -6.07 6.22 -21.00
C PHE A 317 -6.22 7.64 -20.39
N TRP A 318 -6.79 8.58 -21.11
CA TRP A 318 -7.02 9.95 -20.64
C TRP A 318 -8.11 10.04 -19.56
N VAL A 319 -9.12 9.18 -19.59
CA VAL A 319 -10.16 9.14 -18.55
C VAL A 319 -9.59 8.81 -17.19
N MET A 320 -8.54 7.98 -17.14
CA MET A 320 -7.87 7.66 -15.87
C MET A 320 -7.15 8.85 -15.23
N PHE A 321 -6.65 9.80 -16.02
CA PHE A 321 -6.03 11.02 -15.47
C PHE A 321 -7.04 12.12 -15.16
N PHE A 322 -8.19 12.10 -15.80
CA PHE A 322 -9.22 13.14 -15.73
C PHE A 322 -10.56 12.47 -15.38
N ASP A 323 -10.63 11.93 -14.19
CA ASP A 323 -11.72 11.11 -13.68
C ASP A 323 -12.82 11.90 -12.95
N LEU A 324 -12.58 13.17 -12.68
CA LEU A 324 -13.59 14.09 -12.19
C LEU A 324 -14.58 14.47 -13.31
N SER A 325 -15.67 15.15 -12.97
CA SER A 325 -16.52 15.70 -14.02
C SER A 325 -15.74 16.72 -14.87
N PRO A 326 -16.01 16.86 -16.18
CA PRO A 326 -15.21 17.68 -17.09
C PRO A 326 -14.98 19.13 -16.63
N PHE A 327 -15.98 19.73 -15.97
CA PHE A 327 -15.84 21.06 -15.41
C PHE A 327 -14.78 21.11 -14.30
N TRP A 328 -14.81 20.17 -13.35
CA TRP A 328 -13.88 20.13 -12.24
C TRP A 328 -12.48 19.77 -12.69
N ASP A 329 -12.33 18.87 -13.67
CA ASP A 329 -11.04 18.55 -14.26
C ASP A 329 -10.37 19.75 -14.92
N ILE A 330 -11.14 20.57 -15.65
CA ILE A 330 -10.63 21.80 -16.24
C ILE A 330 -10.20 22.79 -15.15
N VAL A 331 -10.99 22.96 -14.09
CA VAL A 331 -10.67 23.89 -13.00
C VAL A 331 -9.41 23.43 -12.27
N VAL A 332 -9.37 22.17 -11.83
CA VAL A 332 -8.25 21.61 -11.07
C VAL A 332 -6.97 21.62 -11.90
N THR A 333 -7.03 21.11 -13.12
CA THR A 333 -5.86 21.03 -14.01
C THR A 333 -5.40 22.41 -14.46
N GLY A 334 -6.33 23.31 -14.77
CA GLY A 334 -6.01 24.68 -15.15
C GLY A 334 -5.24 25.43 -14.06
N PHE A 335 -5.72 25.39 -12.80
CA PHE A 335 -4.98 26.00 -11.69
C PHE A 335 -3.69 25.24 -11.35
N ALA A 336 -3.65 23.92 -11.51
CA ALA A 336 -2.42 23.15 -11.32
C ALA A 336 -1.34 23.55 -12.34
N LEU A 337 -1.71 23.74 -13.61
CA LEU A 337 -0.80 24.24 -14.65
C LEU A 337 -0.32 25.66 -14.36
N ILE A 338 -1.22 26.55 -13.91
CA ILE A 338 -0.83 27.89 -13.47
C ILE A 338 0.17 27.79 -12.31
N GLY A 339 -0.08 26.91 -11.33
CA GLY A 339 0.82 26.65 -10.21
C GLY A 339 2.19 26.15 -10.63
N PHE A 340 2.23 25.24 -11.60
CA PHE A 340 3.49 24.73 -12.17
C PHE A 340 4.24 25.84 -12.93
N ILE A 341 3.58 26.50 -13.87
CA ILE A 341 4.22 27.56 -14.69
C ILE A 341 4.70 28.71 -13.80
N SER A 342 3.89 29.16 -12.86
CA SER A 342 4.28 30.23 -11.92
C SER A 342 5.48 29.80 -11.05
N SER A 343 5.53 28.53 -10.64
CA SER A 343 6.67 27.99 -9.88
C SER A 343 7.96 28.00 -10.72
N VAL A 344 7.90 27.62 -11.99
CA VAL A 344 9.04 27.69 -12.92
C VAL A 344 9.49 29.13 -13.11
N VAL A 345 8.57 30.05 -13.39
CA VAL A 345 8.86 31.47 -13.59
C VAL A 345 9.45 32.13 -12.35
N LYS A 346 8.92 31.80 -11.17
CA LYS A 346 9.42 32.30 -9.88
C LYS A 346 10.65 31.54 -9.37
N ARG A 347 11.09 30.52 -10.09
CA ARG A 347 12.20 29.62 -9.68
C ARG A 347 11.94 28.91 -8.34
N ASN A 348 10.68 28.62 -8.04
CA ASN A 348 10.31 27.79 -6.91
C ASN A 348 10.55 26.31 -7.25
N LEU A 349 11.72 25.80 -6.85
CA LEU A 349 12.16 24.45 -7.21
C LEU A 349 11.19 23.36 -6.71
N ASN A 350 10.55 23.55 -5.56
CA ASN A 350 9.63 22.57 -4.99
C ASN A 350 8.29 22.54 -5.74
N GLY A 351 7.80 23.69 -6.20
CA GLY A 351 6.61 23.74 -7.07
C GLY A 351 6.90 23.20 -8.47
N ALA A 352 8.08 23.51 -9.03
CA ALA A 352 8.52 22.94 -10.29
C ALA A 352 8.69 21.42 -10.20
N TRP A 353 9.27 20.91 -9.11
CA TRP A 353 9.39 19.48 -8.84
C TRP A 353 8.04 18.76 -8.82
N MET A 354 6.99 19.33 -8.16
CA MET A 354 5.66 18.73 -8.17
C MET A 354 5.12 18.55 -9.59
N GLY A 355 5.25 19.57 -10.45
CA GLY A 355 4.78 19.49 -11.83
C GLY A 355 5.59 18.48 -12.66
N ILE A 356 6.92 18.47 -12.54
CA ILE A 356 7.77 17.49 -13.23
C ILE A 356 7.41 16.07 -12.78
N THR A 357 7.15 15.87 -11.50
CA THR A 357 6.75 14.56 -10.96
C THR A 357 5.38 14.14 -11.49
N CYS A 358 4.40 15.06 -11.62
CA CYS A 358 3.12 14.75 -12.27
C CYS A 358 3.32 14.25 -13.71
N PHE A 359 4.13 14.94 -14.52
CA PHE A 359 4.44 14.51 -15.89
C PHE A 359 5.19 13.18 -15.93
N ALA A 360 6.11 12.95 -14.99
CA ALA A 360 6.84 11.68 -14.89
C ALA A 360 5.89 10.51 -14.53
N LEU A 361 4.93 10.74 -13.63
CA LEU A 361 3.90 9.75 -13.28
C LEU A 361 2.98 9.46 -14.47
N MET A 362 2.53 10.50 -15.20
CA MET A 362 1.75 10.31 -16.42
C MET A 362 2.51 9.45 -17.45
N ALA A 363 3.77 9.79 -17.68
CA ALA A 363 4.63 9.02 -18.58
C ALA A 363 4.84 7.58 -18.08
N ALA A 364 5.08 7.39 -16.77
CA ALA A 364 5.26 6.07 -16.18
C ALA A 364 4.00 5.20 -16.37
N VAL A 365 2.81 5.71 -16.01
CA VAL A 365 1.55 4.97 -16.20
C VAL A 365 1.32 4.63 -17.67
N TYR A 366 1.57 5.59 -18.57
CA TYR A 366 1.39 5.38 -20.01
C TYR A 366 2.34 4.33 -20.59
N LEU A 367 3.64 4.44 -20.26
CA LEU A 367 4.66 3.55 -20.82
C LEU A 367 4.59 2.14 -20.25
N THR A 368 4.03 1.97 -19.04
CA THR A 368 3.94 0.68 -18.37
C THR A 368 2.53 0.07 -18.42
N ARG A 369 1.63 0.63 -19.23
CA ARG A 369 0.23 0.16 -19.31
C ARG A 369 0.09 -1.29 -19.75
N ASP A 370 0.97 -1.77 -20.63
CA ASP A 370 0.94 -3.11 -21.19
C ASP A 370 1.89 -4.08 -20.47
N SER A 371 2.91 -3.55 -19.80
CA SER A 371 3.86 -4.36 -19.02
C SER A 371 4.67 -3.48 -18.08
N LEU A 372 4.79 -3.89 -16.82
CA LEU A 372 5.84 -3.37 -15.94
C LEU A 372 7.05 -4.30 -16.04
N PRO A 373 8.16 -3.82 -16.63
CA PRO A 373 9.28 -4.71 -17.00
C PRO A 373 9.96 -5.36 -15.80
N VAL A 374 9.74 -4.90 -14.57
CA VAL A 374 10.52 -5.33 -13.41
C VAL A 374 9.79 -6.30 -12.52
N ILE A 375 8.45 -6.23 -12.40
CA ILE A 375 7.76 -6.99 -11.36
C ILE A 375 6.50 -7.72 -11.85
N GLY A 376 5.90 -7.36 -13.01
CA GLY A 376 4.65 -8.00 -13.51
C GLY A 376 3.44 -7.90 -12.56
N LEU A 377 3.66 -7.37 -11.37
CA LEU A 377 2.78 -7.37 -10.22
C LEU A 377 2.10 -6.03 -9.99
N LEU A 378 2.48 -5.00 -10.76
CA LEU A 378 2.00 -3.65 -10.56
C LEU A 378 0.82 -3.37 -11.47
N TRP A 379 -0.32 -3.21 -10.85
CA TRP A 379 -1.47 -2.65 -11.53
C TRP A 379 -1.27 -1.13 -11.66
N ASN A 380 -1.07 -0.65 -12.91
CA ASN A 380 -0.68 0.73 -13.22
C ASN A 380 -1.59 1.81 -12.61
N PRO A 381 -2.93 1.64 -12.52
CA PRO A 381 -3.80 2.62 -11.88
C PRO A 381 -3.42 2.95 -10.44
N ARG A 382 -2.73 2.07 -9.74
CA ARG A 382 -2.24 2.34 -8.38
C ARG A 382 -1.13 3.40 -8.30
N LEU A 383 -0.61 3.90 -9.44
CA LEU A 383 0.27 5.07 -9.49
C LEU A 383 -0.50 6.40 -9.61
N LEU A 384 -1.77 6.38 -10.01
CA LEU A 384 -2.60 7.57 -10.20
C LEU A 384 -2.85 8.40 -8.92
N PRO A 385 -3.05 7.81 -7.73
CA PRO A 385 -3.26 8.58 -6.50
C PRO A 385 -2.17 9.63 -6.23
N PHE A 386 -0.92 9.33 -6.58
CA PHE A 386 0.18 10.28 -6.42
C PHE A 386 0.06 11.47 -7.38
N PHE A 387 -0.38 11.21 -8.61
CA PHE A 387 -0.68 12.27 -9.58
C PHE A 387 -1.84 13.13 -9.12
N TYR A 388 -2.95 12.53 -8.64
CA TYR A 388 -4.12 13.27 -8.17
C TYR A 388 -3.77 14.17 -6.98
N LEU A 389 -3.09 13.64 -5.97
CA LEU A 389 -2.68 14.42 -4.81
C LEU A 389 -1.76 15.59 -5.19
N LEU A 390 -0.73 15.35 -6.00
CA LEU A 390 0.19 16.41 -6.45
C LEU A 390 -0.52 17.45 -7.33
N ARG A 391 -1.49 17.05 -8.17
CA ARG A 391 -2.34 17.94 -8.98
C ARG A 391 -3.16 18.87 -8.08
N PHE A 392 -3.81 18.34 -7.03
CA PHE A 392 -4.53 19.18 -6.06
C PHE A 392 -3.59 20.13 -5.29
N MET A 393 -2.40 19.67 -4.90
CA MET A 393 -1.42 20.53 -4.24
C MET A 393 -0.93 21.65 -5.15
N LEU A 394 -0.66 21.37 -6.43
CA LEU A 394 -0.30 22.40 -7.43
C LEU A 394 -1.44 23.38 -7.70
N MET A 395 -2.69 22.91 -7.73
CA MET A 395 -3.86 23.77 -7.84
C MET A 395 -3.86 24.84 -6.75
N MET A 396 -3.56 24.48 -5.50
CA MET A 396 -3.51 25.45 -4.40
C MET A 396 -2.41 26.51 -4.60
N VAL A 397 -1.26 26.10 -5.15
CA VAL A 397 -0.22 27.06 -5.56
C VAL A 397 -0.74 28.00 -6.62
N GLY A 398 -1.40 27.49 -7.66
CA GLY A 398 -1.96 28.27 -8.75
C GLY A 398 -3.03 29.28 -8.33
N ILE A 399 -3.92 28.88 -7.43
CA ILE A 399 -4.97 29.76 -6.87
C ILE A 399 -4.31 30.95 -6.14
N VAL A 400 -3.37 30.68 -5.23
CA VAL A 400 -2.70 31.74 -4.47
C VAL A 400 -1.88 32.65 -5.38
N ASP A 401 -1.18 32.08 -6.35
CA ASP A 401 -0.37 32.84 -7.27
C ASP A 401 -1.22 33.73 -8.20
N THR A 402 -2.39 33.23 -8.61
CA THR A 402 -3.38 34.03 -9.38
C THR A 402 -3.89 35.20 -8.55
N VAL A 403 -4.26 34.99 -7.28
CA VAL A 403 -4.71 36.04 -6.37
C VAL A 403 -3.60 37.09 -6.19
N HIS A 404 -2.36 36.66 -5.95
CA HIS A 404 -1.24 37.60 -5.84
C HIS A 404 -0.98 38.39 -7.12
N PHE A 405 -1.12 37.78 -8.29
CA PHE A 405 -0.97 38.45 -9.58
C PHE A 405 -2.02 39.53 -9.76
N VAL A 406 -3.29 39.21 -9.48
CA VAL A 406 -4.39 40.17 -9.56
C VAL A 406 -4.19 41.34 -8.60
N ILE A 407 -3.78 41.08 -7.37
CA ILE A 407 -3.54 42.13 -6.38
C ILE A 407 -2.38 43.05 -6.80
N LYS A 408 -1.30 42.50 -7.34
CA LYS A 408 -0.19 43.28 -7.87
C LYS A 408 -0.63 44.19 -9.04
N GLY A 409 -1.55 43.72 -9.88
CA GLY A 409 -2.07 44.49 -11.00
C GLY A 409 -2.98 45.70 -10.59
N ILE A 410 -3.67 45.54 -9.46
CA ILE A 410 -4.63 46.56 -8.99
C ILE A 410 -3.94 47.63 -8.09
N ARG A 411 -2.89 47.26 -7.37
CA ARG A 411 -2.23 48.13 -6.37
C ARG A 411 -1.04 48.87 -6.97
N THR A 412 -0.96 50.16 -6.61
CA THR A 412 0.16 51.05 -7.00
C THR A 412 1.33 51.05 -6.02
N ARG A 413 1.16 50.41 -4.84
CA ARG A 413 2.20 50.27 -3.80
C ARG A 413 2.39 48.82 -3.38
N LEU A 414 3.59 48.49 -2.89
CA LEU A 414 3.89 47.20 -2.33
C LEU A 414 3.07 46.98 -1.03
N PRO A 415 2.39 45.83 -0.86
CA PRO A 415 1.63 45.51 0.33
C PRO A 415 2.56 45.28 1.54
N THR A 416 2.12 45.65 2.73
CA THR A 416 2.79 45.34 3.99
C THR A 416 2.65 43.86 4.34
N SER A 417 3.55 43.33 5.22
CA SER A 417 3.47 41.94 5.70
C SER A 417 2.12 41.62 6.36
N ARG A 418 1.51 42.59 7.06
CA ARG A 418 0.17 42.46 7.66
C ARG A 418 -0.92 42.35 6.59
N GLU A 419 -0.87 43.21 5.57
CA GLU A 419 -1.81 43.16 4.47
C GLU A 419 -1.75 41.85 3.70
N LEU A 420 -0.56 41.31 3.44
CA LEU A 420 -0.36 40.02 2.81
C LEU A 420 -0.89 38.88 3.67
N ALA A 421 -0.67 38.94 4.99
CA ALA A 421 -1.20 37.91 5.90
C ALA A 421 -2.74 37.94 5.95
N VAL A 422 -3.37 39.16 5.92
CA VAL A 422 -4.83 39.28 5.86
C VAL A 422 -5.37 38.78 4.54
N VAL A 423 -4.79 39.17 3.42
CA VAL A 423 -5.19 38.70 2.10
C VAL A 423 -5.04 37.16 2.00
N GLY A 424 -3.92 36.65 2.45
CA GLY A 424 -3.69 35.19 2.47
C GLY A 424 -4.73 34.44 3.32
N ALA A 425 -5.04 34.95 4.50
CA ALA A 425 -6.08 34.38 5.37
C ALA A 425 -7.47 34.43 4.72
N ILE A 426 -7.83 35.54 4.12
CA ILE A 426 -9.11 35.66 3.38
C ILE A 426 -9.15 34.67 2.22
N THR A 427 -8.09 34.59 1.43
CA THR A 427 -8.01 33.64 0.32
C THR A 427 -8.18 32.21 0.83
N ALA A 428 -7.47 31.83 1.90
CA ALA A 428 -7.52 30.50 2.49
C ALA A 428 -8.93 30.15 3.02
N VAL A 429 -9.56 31.07 3.73
CA VAL A 429 -10.93 30.89 4.24
C VAL A 429 -11.95 30.80 3.10
N LEU A 430 -11.81 31.64 2.05
CA LEU A 430 -12.70 31.57 0.89
C LEU A 430 -12.54 30.23 0.13
N VAL A 431 -11.33 29.76 -0.07
CA VAL A 431 -11.09 28.44 -0.68
C VAL A 431 -11.68 27.33 0.20
N GLY A 432 -11.45 27.39 1.52
CA GLY A 432 -12.07 26.44 2.46
C GLY A 432 -13.59 26.46 2.40
N LEU A 433 -14.19 27.64 2.33
CA LEU A 433 -15.62 27.78 2.19
C LEU A 433 -16.15 27.22 0.85
N VAL A 434 -15.47 27.52 -0.26
CA VAL A 434 -15.81 26.94 -1.57
C VAL A 434 -15.75 25.43 -1.54
N VAL A 435 -14.69 24.86 -0.98
CA VAL A 435 -14.56 23.39 -0.82
C VAL A 435 -15.69 22.85 0.04
N THR A 436 -15.99 23.45 1.18
CA THR A 436 -17.10 23.03 2.05
C THR A 436 -18.45 23.08 1.32
N VAL A 437 -18.72 24.17 0.57
CA VAL A 437 -19.96 24.32 -0.21
C VAL A 437 -20.03 23.28 -1.32
N THR A 438 -18.94 22.99 -2.02
CA THR A 438 -18.92 21.95 -3.05
C THR A 438 -19.14 20.55 -2.46
N GLN A 439 -18.53 20.23 -1.33
CA GLN A 439 -18.76 18.96 -0.63
C GLN A 439 -20.21 18.84 -0.13
N LEU A 440 -20.83 19.93 0.32
CA LEU A 440 -22.23 19.93 0.78
C LEU A 440 -23.24 19.74 -0.36
N PHE A 441 -23.09 20.51 -1.43
CA PHE A 441 -24.16 20.64 -2.42
C PHE A 441 -23.94 19.82 -3.70
N PHE A 442 -22.68 19.59 -4.08
CA PHE A 442 -22.38 18.89 -5.35
C PHE A 442 -21.96 17.45 -5.11
N PHE A 443 -20.97 17.22 -4.24
CA PHE A 443 -20.46 15.89 -3.97
C PHE A 443 -21.18 15.18 -2.81
N ARG A 444 -21.78 15.95 -1.89
CA ARG A 444 -22.54 15.45 -0.73
C ARG A 444 -21.72 14.52 0.16
N THR A 445 -20.46 14.86 0.36
CA THR A 445 -19.47 14.09 1.12
C THR A 445 -19.15 14.74 2.47
N MET A 446 -19.97 15.69 2.96
CA MET A 446 -19.74 16.31 4.26
C MET A 446 -19.90 15.31 5.39
N PRO A 447 -18.87 15.14 6.23
CA PRO A 447 -18.93 14.27 7.39
C PRO A 447 -20.04 14.67 8.37
N GLY A 448 -20.67 13.69 9.00
CA GLY A 448 -21.74 13.91 9.97
C GLY A 448 -23.07 14.37 9.34
N ALA A 449 -23.26 14.15 8.05
CA ALA A 449 -24.55 14.36 7.40
C ALA A 449 -25.49 13.21 7.70
N GLU A 450 -26.78 13.53 7.88
CA GLU A 450 -27.84 12.57 8.06
C GLU A 450 -28.60 12.34 6.75
N TYR A 451 -28.88 11.09 6.47
CA TYR A 451 -29.65 10.66 5.30
C TYR A 451 -31.00 10.16 5.75
N GLY A 452 -32.05 10.62 5.12
CA GLY A 452 -33.42 10.26 5.52
C GLY A 452 -34.39 10.38 4.36
N THR A 453 -35.67 10.15 4.64
CA THR A 453 -36.76 10.34 3.69
C THR A 453 -37.75 11.35 4.27
N LYS A 454 -38.08 12.40 3.52
CA LYS A 454 -39.08 13.38 3.90
C LYS A 454 -40.07 13.55 2.76
N ASN A 455 -41.35 13.29 3.03
CA ASN A 455 -42.42 13.33 2.03
C ASN A 455 -42.17 12.42 0.82
N GLY A 456 -41.65 11.20 1.04
CA GLY A 456 -41.31 10.23 -0.02
C GLY A 456 -40.12 10.64 -0.89
N LYS A 457 -39.39 11.70 -0.51
CA LYS A 457 -38.16 12.12 -1.18
C LYS A 457 -36.98 11.91 -0.26
N ALA A 458 -35.97 11.34 -0.79
CA ALA A 458 -34.73 11.19 -0.09
C ALA A 458 -34.12 12.56 0.27
N THR A 459 -33.63 12.70 1.50
CA THR A 459 -33.07 13.95 2.02
C THR A 459 -31.65 13.72 2.55
N TYR A 460 -30.83 14.75 2.36
CA TYR A 460 -29.51 14.88 2.95
C TYR A 460 -29.55 16.11 3.85
N SER A 461 -29.32 15.92 5.13
CA SER A 461 -29.31 16.98 6.15
C SER A 461 -27.93 17.07 6.77
N TRP A 462 -27.42 18.28 6.95
CA TRP A 462 -26.20 18.52 7.70
C TRP A 462 -26.41 19.60 8.72
N GLY A 463 -25.93 19.35 9.93
CA GLY A 463 -26.14 20.28 11.03
C GLY A 463 -25.07 20.17 12.11
N ILE A 464 -25.18 21.02 13.12
CA ILE A 464 -24.29 21.05 14.28
C ILE A 464 -25.15 21.10 15.55
N GLY A 465 -24.82 20.25 16.50
CA GLY A 465 -25.48 20.28 17.82
C GLY A 465 -26.98 19.94 17.80
N GLY A 466 -27.40 19.10 16.85
CA GLY A 466 -28.81 18.71 16.69
C GLY A 466 -29.67 19.70 15.91
N TRP A 467 -29.06 20.71 15.32
CA TRP A 467 -29.74 21.68 14.47
C TRP A 467 -29.39 21.45 13.00
N ASP A 468 -30.37 21.11 12.19
CA ASP A 468 -30.23 21.01 10.74
C ASP A 468 -29.99 22.41 10.16
N LEU A 469 -28.73 22.69 9.81
CA LEU A 469 -28.37 23.95 9.15
C LEU A 469 -28.73 23.94 7.68
N ILE A 470 -28.63 22.77 7.05
CA ILE A 470 -28.87 22.58 5.63
C ILE A 470 -29.61 21.28 5.44
N THR A 471 -30.73 21.31 4.70
CA THR A 471 -31.44 20.11 4.25
C THR A 471 -31.66 20.23 2.75
N VAL A 472 -31.15 19.27 1.99
CA VAL A 472 -31.28 19.21 0.54
C VAL A 472 -32.13 17.99 0.21
N SER A 473 -33.27 18.20 -0.45
CA SER A 473 -34.06 17.14 -1.04
C SER A 473 -33.39 16.67 -2.33
N ASN A 474 -33.19 15.37 -2.46
CA ASN A 474 -32.61 14.82 -3.66
C ASN A 474 -33.65 14.22 -4.59
N THR A 475 -33.40 14.41 -5.88
CA THR A 475 -34.17 13.78 -6.96
C THR A 475 -33.40 12.68 -7.68
N GLY A 476 -32.18 12.30 -7.22
CA GLY A 476 -31.34 11.29 -7.85
C GLY A 476 -30.84 10.20 -6.90
N ASP A 477 -30.39 9.09 -7.45
CA ASP A 477 -30.13 7.83 -6.73
C ASP A 477 -28.89 7.81 -5.80
N LYS A 478 -28.05 8.83 -5.79
CA LYS A 478 -26.84 8.89 -4.95
C LYS A 478 -27.07 9.78 -3.72
N LEU A 479 -27.41 9.19 -2.61
CA LEU A 479 -27.78 9.90 -1.39
C LEU A 479 -26.78 9.78 -0.25
N ARG A 480 -25.92 8.77 -0.22
CA ARG A 480 -24.92 8.59 0.81
C ARG A 480 -23.57 9.04 0.30
N ALA A 481 -22.80 9.71 1.14
CA ALA A 481 -21.37 9.77 0.98
C ALA A 481 -20.87 8.34 1.08
N TYR A 482 -20.30 7.82 0.01
CA TYR A 482 -19.84 6.46 -0.09
C TYR A 482 -18.76 6.17 0.97
N SER A 483 -17.83 7.11 1.15
CA SER A 483 -16.78 7.06 2.18
C SER A 483 -17.33 6.91 3.60
N ASP A 484 -18.36 7.69 3.98
CA ASP A 484 -18.97 7.66 5.30
C ASP A 484 -19.69 6.32 5.56
N SER A 485 -20.51 5.90 4.61
CA SER A 485 -21.26 4.65 4.72
C SER A 485 -20.33 3.43 4.76
N TRP A 486 -19.26 3.43 3.96
CA TRP A 486 -18.30 2.34 3.96
C TRP A 486 -17.49 2.25 5.25
N THR A 487 -17.06 3.41 5.79
CA THR A 487 -16.37 3.45 7.08
C THR A 487 -17.25 2.92 8.22
N ALA A 488 -18.51 3.38 8.28
CA ALA A 488 -19.47 2.87 9.25
C ALA A 488 -19.71 1.36 9.06
N TYR A 489 -19.84 0.91 7.81
CA TYR A 489 -19.98 -0.50 7.49
C TYR A 489 -18.81 -1.31 8.03
N ASN A 490 -17.58 -0.97 7.70
CA ASN A 490 -16.40 -1.74 8.11
C ASN A 490 -16.23 -1.79 9.64
N PHE A 491 -16.45 -0.68 10.32
CA PHE A 491 -16.17 -0.56 11.75
C PHE A 491 -17.30 -1.02 12.66
N LYS A 492 -18.52 -1.26 12.14
CA LYS A 492 -19.51 -2.07 12.83
C LYS A 492 -19.05 -3.52 13.01
N GLY A 493 -18.11 -3.97 12.18
CA GLY A 493 -17.46 -5.26 12.31
C GLY A 493 -18.32 -6.47 11.93
N TYR A 494 -17.71 -7.65 12.03
CA TYR A 494 -18.44 -8.92 11.85
C TYR A 494 -19.56 -9.06 12.87
N GLU A 495 -19.31 -8.75 14.13
CA GLU A 495 -20.23 -8.86 15.26
C GLU A 495 -21.47 -7.96 15.12
N GLY A 496 -21.36 -6.89 14.31
CA GLY A 496 -22.44 -5.97 14.00
C GLY A 496 -23.26 -6.35 12.77
N ARG A 497 -23.09 -7.56 12.19
CA ARG A 497 -23.83 -8.03 11.02
C ARG A 497 -25.06 -8.82 11.42
N GLU A 498 -26.10 -8.70 10.62
CA GLU A 498 -27.33 -9.48 10.81
C GLU A 498 -27.07 -11.00 10.81
N TYR A 499 -26.20 -11.45 9.89
CA TYR A 499 -25.87 -12.87 9.73
C TYR A 499 -24.65 -13.32 10.55
N TYR A 500 -24.22 -12.52 11.56
CA TYR A 500 -23.09 -12.92 12.41
C TYR A 500 -23.32 -14.22 13.16
N GLY A 501 -24.58 -14.47 13.63
CA GLY A 501 -24.94 -15.71 14.30
C GLY A 501 -24.72 -16.95 13.42
N GLU A 502 -25.06 -16.87 12.13
CA GLU A 502 -24.84 -17.94 11.16
C GLU A 502 -23.35 -18.12 10.87
N TYR A 503 -22.64 -17.01 10.60
CA TYR A 503 -21.19 -17.03 10.41
C TYR A 503 -20.43 -17.66 11.58
N LYS A 504 -20.77 -17.23 12.81
CA LYS A 504 -20.16 -17.79 14.03
C LYS A 504 -20.46 -19.28 14.20
N ALA A 505 -21.69 -19.70 13.97
CA ALA A 505 -22.08 -21.11 14.04
C ALA A 505 -21.31 -21.97 13.04
N LEU A 506 -21.08 -21.45 11.83
CA LEU A 506 -20.28 -22.13 10.80
C LEU A 506 -18.82 -22.29 11.27
N VAL A 507 -18.22 -21.21 11.76
CA VAL A 507 -16.86 -21.22 12.29
C VAL A 507 -16.73 -22.17 13.48
N ASP A 508 -17.69 -22.13 14.43
CA ASP A 508 -17.70 -23.02 15.60
C ASP A 508 -17.86 -24.50 15.17
N THR A 509 -18.61 -24.78 14.11
CA THR A 509 -18.74 -26.12 13.53
C THR A 509 -17.39 -26.61 12.99
N MET A 510 -16.68 -25.75 12.24
CA MET A 510 -15.34 -26.08 11.73
C MET A 510 -14.33 -26.28 12.87
N ALA A 511 -14.38 -25.45 13.90
CA ALA A 511 -13.54 -25.61 15.10
C ALA A 511 -13.83 -26.95 15.81
N SER A 512 -15.10 -27.36 15.87
CA SER A 512 -15.49 -28.65 16.45
C SER A 512 -14.98 -29.84 15.66
N LEU A 513 -15.05 -29.79 14.32
CA LEU A 513 -14.46 -30.80 13.44
C LEU A 513 -12.94 -30.88 13.59
N GLY A 514 -12.28 -29.71 13.76
CA GLY A 514 -10.85 -29.65 14.02
C GLY A 514 -10.42 -30.27 15.35
N ALA A 515 -11.28 -30.21 16.36
CA ALA A 515 -11.04 -30.75 17.68
C ALA A 515 -11.57 -32.20 17.87
N ASP A 516 -12.12 -32.80 16.83
CA ASP A 516 -12.69 -34.15 16.88
C ASP A 516 -11.62 -35.20 17.14
N ALA A 517 -11.95 -36.23 17.94
CA ALA A 517 -11.06 -37.33 18.26
C ALA A 517 -11.01 -38.40 17.17
N ASP A 518 -11.90 -38.34 16.19
CA ASP A 518 -11.89 -39.23 15.04
C ASP A 518 -10.61 -39.03 14.23
N PRO A 519 -9.78 -40.06 13.99
CA PRO A 519 -8.54 -39.93 13.24
C PRO A 519 -8.75 -39.42 11.79
N ASP A 520 -9.95 -39.62 11.26
CA ASP A 520 -10.31 -39.18 9.92
C ASP A 520 -10.72 -37.70 9.87
N LEU A 521 -11.06 -37.11 10.99
CA LEU A 521 -11.34 -35.68 11.20
C LEU A 521 -10.12 -34.97 11.80
N GLY A 522 -10.30 -33.81 12.43
CA GLY A 522 -9.25 -33.02 13.06
C GLY A 522 -8.75 -31.87 12.16
N CYS A 523 -7.64 -31.27 12.53
CA CYS A 523 -7.08 -30.13 11.83
C CYS A 523 -6.78 -30.42 10.35
N GLY A 524 -6.94 -29.41 9.50
CA GLY A 524 -6.67 -29.57 8.07
C GLY A 524 -7.00 -28.30 7.27
N ARG A 525 -6.82 -28.37 5.94
CA ARG A 525 -7.18 -27.26 5.03
C ARG A 525 -8.64 -27.37 4.63
N ALA A 526 -9.33 -26.24 4.57
CA ALA A 526 -10.68 -26.14 4.06
C ALA A 526 -10.73 -25.25 2.81
N LEU A 527 -11.44 -25.74 1.78
CA LEU A 527 -11.90 -24.89 0.67
C LEU A 527 -13.37 -24.60 0.88
N TRP A 528 -13.79 -23.38 0.64
CA TRP A 528 -15.18 -22.96 0.76
C TRP A 528 -15.69 -22.38 -0.55
N GLU A 529 -16.99 -22.54 -0.80
CA GLU A 529 -17.63 -22.04 -2.02
C GLU A 529 -17.52 -20.52 -2.11
N VAL A 530 -16.84 -20.03 -3.15
CA VAL A 530 -16.66 -18.61 -3.44
C VAL A 530 -17.92 -18.08 -4.12
N ASN A 531 -18.60 -17.13 -3.47
CA ASN A 531 -19.80 -16.52 -4.01
C ASN A 531 -19.98 -15.11 -3.44
N SER A 532 -20.56 -14.18 -4.22
CA SER A 532 -20.88 -12.83 -3.77
C SER A 532 -21.81 -12.80 -2.55
N SER A 533 -22.68 -13.79 -2.37
CA SER A 533 -23.55 -13.92 -1.21
C SER A 533 -22.80 -14.06 0.12
N ASN A 534 -21.52 -14.47 0.11
CA ASN A 534 -20.69 -14.46 1.32
C ASN A 534 -20.54 -13.06 1.93
N GLY A 535 -20.80 -12.00 1.14
CA GLY A 535 -20.86 -10.61 1.61
C GLY A 535 -21.84 -10.37 2.75
N LEU A 536 -22.85 -11.21 2.93
CA LEU A 536 -23.79 -11.18 4.06
C LEU A 536 -23.07 -11.27 5.42
N TYR A 537 -21.93 -11.93 5.48
CA TYR A 537 -21.09 -12.03 6.69
C TYR A 537 -20.24 -10.78 6.95
N GLY A 538 -20.24 -9.82 6.03
CA GLY A 538 -19.49 -8.55 6.16
C GLY A 538 -18.43 -8.34 5.08
N THR A 539 -17.96 -9.40 4.48
CA THR A 539 -17.12 -9.40 3.26
C THR A 539 -17.25 -10.75 2.58
N THR A 540 -17.10 -10.78 1.26
CA THR A 540 -17.02 -12.04 0.51
C THR A 540 -15.85 -12.93 0.94
N MET A 541 -14.87 -12.35 1.65
CA MET A 541 -13.65 -12.99 2.15
C MET A 541 -13.73 -13.43 3.62
N ALA A 542 -14.94 -13.46 4.21
CA ALA A 542 -15.11 -13.72 5.64
C ALA A 542 -14.47 -15.04 6.10
N LEU A 543 -14.54 -16.09 5.28
CA LEU A 543 -14.01 -17.41 5.61
C LEU A 543 -12.49 -17.54 5.42
N MET A 544 -11.80 -16.52 4.88
CA MET A 544 -10.34 -16.43 4.99
C MET A 544 -9.86 -16.33 6.45
N LEU A 545 -10.75 -15.96 7.38
CA LEU A 545 -10.45 -15.90 8.82
C LEU A 545 -10.66 -17.23 9.55
N LEU A 546 -10.98 -18.33 8.88
CA LEU A 546 -11.07 -19.65 9.53
C LEU A 546 -9.83 -19.95 10.40
N PRO A 547 -8.58 -19.80 9.91
CA PRO A 547 -7.41 -20.06 10.74
C PRO A 547 -7.27 -19.08 11.90
N HIS A 548 -7.76 -17.85 11.78
CA HIS A 548 -7.74 -16.88 12.87
C HIS A 548 -8.68 -17.27 14.02
N TRP A 549 -9.86 -17.80 13.69
CA TRP A 549 -10.86 -18.20 14.68
C TRP A 549 -10.64 -19.60 15.26
N THR A 550 -9.83 -20.43 14.60
CA THR A 550 -9.57 -21.83 14.99
C THR A 550 -8.12 -22.05 15.45
N ASP A 551 -7.41 -20.98 15.80
CA ASP A 551 -6.00 -20.98 16.23
C ASP A 551 -5.09 -21.79 15.27
N GLY A 552 -5.34 -21.66 13.97
CA GLY A 552 -4.56 -22.31 12.91
C GLY A 552 -4.95 -23.77 12.64
N CYS A 553 -5.87 -24.36 13.40
CA CYS A 553 -6.27 -25.77 13.21
C CYS A 553 -6.95 -25.98 11.85
N ILE A 554 -7.86 -25.10 11.45
CA ILE A 554 -8.50 -25.13 10.14
C ILE A 554 -7.90 -24.03 9.27
N ALA A 555 -7.00 -24.38 8.39
CA ALA A 555 -6.42 -23.49 7.40
C ALA A 555 -7.44 -23.21 6.28
N SER A 556 -7.39 -22.01 5.70
CA SER A 556 -8.20 -21.66 4.54
C SER A 556 -7.39 -21.85 3.26
N GLN A 557 -7.95 -22.56 2.28
CA GLN A 557 -7.32 -22.70 0.97
C GLN A 557 -7.32 -21.35 0.22
N GLU A 558 -8.17 -20.41 0.57
CA GLU A 558 -8.17 -19.05 0.09
C GLU A 558 -7.59 -18.08 1.12
N GLY A 559 -6.87 -17.08 0.67
CA GLY A 559 -6.23 -16.08 1.50
C GLY A 559 -6.06 -14.75 0.79
N LEU A 560 -5.59 -13.74 1.53
CA LEU A 560 -5.51 -12.39 0.99
C LEU A 560 -4.22 -12.11 0.22
N PHE A 561 -3.08 -12.58 0.64
CA PHE A 561 -1.79 -12.25 0.01
C PHE A 561 -1.55 -13.07 -1.26
N PHE A 562 -2.40 -12.84 -2.27
CA PHE A 562 -2.48 -13.63 -3.52
C PHE A 562 -1.13 -13.86 -4.19
N GLU A 563 -0.29 -12.83 -4.26
CA GLU A 563 1.00 -12.92 -4.92
C GLU A 563 2.05 -13.66 -4.10
N ALA A 564 1.81 -13.87 -2.81
CA ALA A 564 2.82 -14.41 -1.91
C ALA A 564 2.98 -15.94 -1.99
N SER A 565 1.99 -16.67 -2.52
CA SER A 565 2.04 -18.12 -2.67
C SER A 565 2.09 -18.56 -4.13
N GLY A 566 3.01 -19.44 -4.47
CA GLY A 566 3.07 -20.06 -5.81
C GLY A 566 1.93 -21.04 -6.09
N THR A 567 1.09 -21.38 -5.09
CA THR A 567 -0.07 -22.25 -5.24
C THR A 567 -1.39 -21.50 -5.46
N THR A 568 -1.39 -20.18 -5.39
CA THR A 568 -2.58 -19.34 -5.58
C THR A 568 -3.32 -19.61 -6.89
N PRO A 569 -2.68 -19.76 -8.07
CA PRO A 569 -3.41 -20.04 -9.32
C PRO A 569 -4.23 -21.33 -9.25
N TYR A 570 -3.70 -22.36 -8.62
CA TYR A 570 -4.32 -23.69 -8.54
C TYR A 570 -5.47 -23.69 -7.54
N HIS A 571 -5.38 -22.86 -6.49
CA HIS A 571 -6.50 -22.60 -5.62
C HIS A 571 -7.69 -22.02 -6.40
N PHE A 572 -7.49 -20.98 -7.23
CA PHE A 572 -8.58 -20.39 -8.01
C PHE A 572 -9.22 -21.37 -9.00
N ILE A 573 -8.42 -22.24 -9.64
CA ILE A 573 -8.93 -23.29 -10.51
C ILE A 573 -9.81 -24.27 -9.72
N SER A 574 -9.37 -24.71 -8.55
CA SER A 574 -10.11 -25.62 -7.66
C SER A 574 -11.39 -24.96 -7.11
N ALA A 575 -11.28 -23.70 -6.69
CA ALA A 575 -12.41 -22.93 -6.17
C ALA A 575 -13.49 -22.75 -7.25
N ALA A 576 -13.13 -22.50 -8.50
CA ALA A 576 -14.08 -22.43 -9.60
C ALA A 576 -14.82 -23.75 -9.81
N ALA A 577 -14.11 -24.88 -9.83
CA ALA A 577 -14.70 -26.20 -10.02
C ALA A 577 -15.69 -26.58 -8.90
N MET A 578 -15.45 -26.12 -7.67
CA MET A 578 -16.29 -26.42 -6.50
C MET A 578 -17.34 -25.35 -6.16
N SER A 579 -17.39 -24.24 -6.91
CA SER A 579 -18.32 -23.13 -6.66
C SER A 579 -19.31 -22.98 -7.80
N GLN A 580 -20.55 -22.60 -7.48
CA GLN A 580 -21.56 -22.31 -8.49
C GLN A 580 -21.09 -21.21 -9.46
N LYS A 581 -20.43 -20.17 -8.92
CA LYS A 581 -19.88 -19.08 -9.70
C LYS A 581 -18.78 -18.39 -8.91
N SER A 582 -17.54 -18.65 -9.26
CA SER A 582 -16.37 -18.04 -8.62
C SER A 582 -15.91 -16.74 -9.31
N SER A 583 -14.99 -16.01 -8.71
CA SER A 583 -14.50 -14.73 -9.23
C SER A 583 -13.52 -14.84 -10.38
N ASN A 584 -12.88 -16.00 -10.61
CA ASN A 584 -11.94 -16.28 -11.70
C ASN A 584 -10.91 -15.16 -11.98
N PRO A 585 -10.11 -14.76 -10.99
CA PRO A 585 -9.33 -13.52 -11.06
C PRO A 585 -8.13 -13.57 -12.01
N VAL A 586 -7.48 -14.73 -12.18
CA VAL A 586 -6.33 -14.89 -13.08
C VAL A 586 -6.83 -15.19 -14.49
N ARG A 587 -6.87 -14.18 -15.32
CA ARG A 587 -7.50 -14.23 -16.67
C ARG A 587 -6.85 -15.22 -17.63
N GLU A 588 -5.57 -15.48 -17.44
CA GLU A 588 -4.78 -16.40 -18.25
C GLU A 588 -5.10 -17.87 -17.98
N LEU A 589 -5.76 -18.19 -16.87
CA LEU A 589 -6.13 -19.56 -16.52
C LEU A 589 -7.43 -19.99 -17.23
N ARG A 590 -7.59 -21.30 -17.39
CA ARG A 590 -8.83 -21.94 -17.87
C ARG A 590 -9.61 -22.40 -16.65
N TYR A 591 -10.85 -21.96 -16.55
CA TYR A 591 -11.71 -22.31 -15.42
C TYR A 591 -12.84 -23.24 -15.88
N THR A 592 -13.21 -24.16 -15.02
CA THR A 592 -14.42 -25.00 -15.12
C THR A 592 -15.25 -24.68 -13.88
N ASP A 593 -16.47 -24.20 -14.06
CA ASP A 593 -17.33 -23.81 -12.96
C ASP A 593 -18.29 -24.96 -12.59
N ASN A 594 -18.48 -25.17 -11.27
CA ASN A 594 -19.49 -26.06 -10.71
C ASN A 594 -19.46 -27.50 -11.29
N ASP A 595 -18.30 -28.12 -11.28
CA ASP A 595 -18.07 -29.50 -11.69
C ASP A 595 -17.22 -30.25 -10.65
N ALA A 596 -17.87 -30.93 -9.72
CA ALA A 596 -17.19 -31.66 -8.65
C ALA A 596 -16.41 -32.89 -9.18
N ALA A 597 -16.74 -33.41 -10.36
CA ALA A 597 -15.97 -34.50 -10.95
C ALA A 597 -14.55 -34.04 -11.35
N VAL A 598 -14.41 -32.77 -11.72
CA VAL A 598 -13.13 -32.12 -11.97
C VAL A 598 -12.52 -31.58 -10.67
N GLY A 599 -13.35 -30.99 -9.80
CA GLY A 599 -12.92 -30.28 -8.60
C GLY A 599 -12.35 -31.20 -7.51
N VAL A 600 -13.02 -32.34 -7.18
CA VAL A 600 -12.58 -33.21 -6.08
C VAL A 600 -11.16 -33.76 -6.30
N PRO A 601 -10.80 -34.28 -7.49
CA PRO A 601 -9.40 -34.66 -7.75
C PRO A 601 -8.41 -33.48 -7.59
N MET A 602 -8.81 -32.25 -7.87
CA MET A 602 -7.97 -31.08 -7.61
C MET A 602 -7.79 -30.83 -6.10
N LEU A 603 -8.86 -30.99 -5.30
CA LEU A 603 -8.78 -30.88 -3.84
C LEU A 603 -7.84 -31.93 -3.25
N GLN A 604 -7.89 -33.17 -3.72
CA GLN A 604 -7.00 -34.27 -3.34
C GLN A 604 -5.54 -33.93 -3.65
N LYS A 605 -5.26 -33.41 -4.87
CA LYS A 605 -3.92 -32.93 -5.25
C LYS A 605 -3.42 -31.81 -4.34
N MET A 606 -4.32 -30.89 -3.93
CA MET A 606 -3.97 -29.77 -3.05
C MET A 606 -3.89 -30.15 -1.56
N GLY A 607 -4.26 -31.38 -1.18
CA GLY A 607 -4.31 -31.80 0.22
C GLY A 607 -5.35 -31.03 1.03
N VAL A 608 -6.51 -30.79 0.42
CA VAL A 608 -7.66 -30.10 1.07
C VAL A 608 -8.53 -31.15 1.74
N LYS A 609 -8.63 -31.06 3.07
CA LYS A 609 -9.34 -32.03 3.90
C LYS A 609 -10.85 -31.81 3.92
N TYR A 610 -11.28 -30.53 3.91
CA TYR A 610 -12.67 -30.16 3.98
C TYR A 610 -13.09 -29.30 2.80
N VAL A 611 -14.30 -29.55 2.28
CA VAL A 611 -14.94 -28.66 1.33
C VAL A 611 -16.30 -28.23 1.86
N MET A 612 -16.55 -26.91 1.81
CA MET A 612 -17.72 -26.26 2.36
C MET A 612 -18.52 -25.62 1.22
N VAL A 613 -19.75 -26.03 1.01
CA VAL A 613 -20.63 -25.53 -0.06
C VAL A 613 -22.00 -25.15 0.48
N PHE A 614 -22.65 -24.14 -0.11
CA PHE A 614 -23.93 -23.66 0.40
C PHE A 614 -25.00 -23.46 -0.69
N THR A 615 -24.62 -23.22 -1.94
CA THR A 615 -25.62 -23.15 -3.02
C THR A 615 -26.16 -24.54 -3.36
N GLU A 616 -27.42 -24.60 -3.78
CA GLU A 616 -28.01 -25.88 -4.17
C GLU A 616 -27.29 -26.53 -5.37
N ALA A 617 -26.75 -25.71 -6.27
CA ALA A 617 -25.96 -26.21 -7.40
C ALA A 617 -24.68 -26.90 -6.94
N ALA A 618 -23.90 -26.26 -6.05
CA ALA A 618 -22.66 -26.85 -5.53
C ALA A 618 -22.95 -28.07 -4.62
N LYS A 619 -24.01 -28.01 -3.79
CA LYS A 619 -24.44 -29.16 -2.95
C LYS A 619 -24.79 -30.38 -3.82
N ASN A 620 -25.57 -30.18 -4.90
CA ASN A 620 -25.95 -31.29 -5.79
C ASN A 620 -24.73 -31.91 -6.48
N GLN A 621 -23.74 -31.12 -6.81
CA GLN A 621 -22.46 -31.61 -7.34
C GLN A 621 -21.70 -32.43 -6.29
N ALA A 622 -21.57 -31.88 -5.06
CA ALA A 622 -20.87 -32.55 -3.97
C ALA A 622 -21.58 -33.84 -3.52
N ASP A 623 -22.91 -33.84 -3.39
CA ASP A 623 -23.73 -35.01 -3.02
C ASP A 623 -23.66 -36.15 -4.06
N SER A 624 -23.24 -35.88 -5.28
CA SER A 624 -23.08 -36.90 -6.35
C SER A 624 -21.74 -37.63 -6.31
N ARG A 625 -20.85 -37.29 -5.36
CA ARG A 625 -19.48 -37.81 -5.30
C ARG A 625 -19.32 -38.82 -4.18
N ASP A 626 -18.80 -40.00 -4.55
CA ASP A 626 -18.47 -41.08 -3.58
C ASP A 626 -17.14 -40.82 -2.83
N ASP A 627 -16.29 -39.91 -3.34
CA ASP A 627 -15.03 -39.48 -2.72
C ASP A 627 -15.18 -38.28 -1.79
N LEU A 628 -16.45 -37.88 -1.48
CA LEU A 628 -16.82 -36.90 -0.49
C LEU A 628 -17.77 -37.52 0.55
N GLU A 629 -17.50 -37.26 1.83
CA GLU A 629 -18.35 -37.67 2.95
C GLU A 629 -18.94 -36.45 3.66
N LEU A 630 -20.27 -36.36 3.78
CA LEU A 630 -20.92 -35.30 4.53
C LEU A 630 -20.65 -35.51 6.04
N VAL A 631 -19.85 -34.64 6.65
CA VAL A 631 -19.44 -34.71 8.07
C VAL A 631 -20.17 -33.72 8.95
N ALA A 632 -20.65 -32.61 8.42
CA ALA A 632 -21.43 -31.62 9.20
C ALA A 632 -22.32 -30.75 8.30
N SER A 633 -23.24 -30.04 8.94
CA SER A 633 -24.05 -28.97 8.33
C SER A 633 -24.21 -27.81 9.32
N SER A 634 -24.17 -26.57 8.83
CA SER A 634 -24.37 -25.36 9.62
C SER A 634 -25.12 -24.33 8.80
N GLY A 635 -26.35 -23.99 9.21
CA GLY A 635 -27.23 -23.10 8.41
C GLY A 635 -27.38 -23.62 6.97
N PRO A 636 -27.10 -22.80 5.95
CA PRO A 636 -27.17 -23.21 4.55
C PRO A 636 -26.00 -24.09 4.10
N TRP A 637 -24.95 -24.18 4.88
CA TRP A 637 -23.69 -24.85 4.54
C TRP A 637 -23.74 -26.34 4.79
N LYS A 638 -23.21 -27.12 3.83
CA LYS A 638 -22.80 -28.51 3.97
C LYS A 638 -21.29 -28.60 3.96
N ILE A 639 -20.72 -29.42 4.86
CA ILE A 639 -19.29 -29.59 5.04
C ILE A 639 -18.97 -31.06 4.76
N TYR A 640 -18.10 -31.28 3.78
CA TYR A 640 -17.69 -32.63 3.38
C TYR A 640 -16.21 -32.83 3.70
N ARG A 641 -15.87 -34.05 4.14
CA ARG A 641 -14.51 -34.56 4.14
C ARG A 641 -14.14 -35.05 2.75
N VAL A 642 -12.96 -34.76 2.30
CA VAL A 642 -12.38 -35.20 1.03
C VAL A 642 -11.49 -36.41 1.30
N PHE A 643 -11.72 -37.52 0.65
CA PHE A 643 -10.86 -38.71 0.76
C PHE A 643 -9.54 -38.48 0.03
N ASP A 644 -8.48 -39.23 0.40
CA ASP A 644 -7.15 -39.21 -0.23
C ASP A 644 -6.52 -37.80 -0.27
N SER A 645 -6.74 -37.02 0.79
CA SER A 645 -6.31 -35.62 0.87
C SER A 645 -5.11 -35.38 1.79
N GLU A 646 -4.31 -36.38 2.07
CA GLU A 646 -3.11 -36.28 2.90
C GLU A 646 -2.12 -35.26 2.34
N VAL A 647 -1.43 -34.55 3.25
CA VAL A 647 -0.43 -33.52 2.91
C VAL A 647 0.92 -34.13 2.55
N VAL A 648 1.29 -35.24 3.19
CA VAL A 648 2.55 -35.96 2.94
C VAL A 648 2.20 -37.33 2.39
N VAL A 649 2.59 -37.60 1.14
CA VAL A 649 2.27 -38.84 0.47
C VAL A 649 3.51 -39.41 -0.24
N PRO A 650 3.76 -40.73 -0.15
CA PRO A 650 4.81 -41.38 -0.94
C PRO A 650 4.40 -41.38 -2.42
N LEU A 651 5.38 -41.21 -3.30
CA LEU A 651 5.11 -41.34 -4.74
C LEU A 651 5.17 -42.79 -5.13
N THR A 652 4.32 -43.17 -6.06
CA THR A 652 4.26 -44.51 -6.67
C THR A 652 5.05 -44.59 -7.96
N VAL A 653 5.39 -43.45 -8.55
CA VAL A 653 6.20 -43.33 -9.77
C VAL A 653 7.28 -42.28 -9.53
N GLN A 654 8.47 -42.55 -10.06
CA GLN A 654 9.60 -41.61 -9.96
C GLN A 654 9.30 -40.33 -10.73
N PRO A 655 9.55 -39.12 -10.17
CA PRO A 655 9.38 -37.87 -10.87
C PRO A 655 10.28 -37.74 -12.10
N VAL A 656 9.91 -36.84 -13.00
CA VAL A 656 10.71 -36.46 -14.17
C VAL A 656 11.15 -34.99 -14.07
N VAL A 657 12.38 -34.70 -14.48
CA VAL A 657 12.91 -33.33 -14.48
C VAL A 657 12.66 -32.70 -15.85
N VAL A 658 11.96 -31.58 -15.86
CA VAL A 658 11.72 -30.80 -17.08
C VAL A 658 12.89 -29.88 -17.37
N ALA A 659 13.70 -30.24 -18.37
CA ALA A 659 14.89 -29.54 -18.74
C ALA A 659 14.59 -28.19 -19.43
N GLY A 660 15.41 -27.23 -19.18
CA GLY A 660 15.89 -26.18 -20.06
C GLY A 660 14.92 -25.26 -20.83
N ARG A 661 13.70 -24.90 -20.36
CA ARG A 661 12.96 -23.83 -21.03
C ARG A 661 13.61 -22.47 -20.77
N SER A 662 13.82 -21.70 -21.85
CA SER A 662 14.23 -20.28 -21.77
C SER A 662 12.99 -19.40 -21.46
N GLY A 663 13.14 -18.37 -20.66
CA GLY A 663 12.07 -17.42 -20.34
C GLY A 663 11.97 -17.04 -18.87
N ASP A 664 10.90 -16.32 -18.52
CA ASP A 664 10.61 -15.98 -17.14
C ASP A 664 10.27 -17.25 -16.33
N GLN A 665 10.97 -17.47 -15.24
CA GLN A 665 10.78 -18.64 -14.38
C GLN A 665 9.33 -18.72 -13.84
N ARG A 666 8.69 -17.61 -13.55
CA ARG A 666 7.30 -17.57 -13.05
C ARG A 666 6.33 -18.05 -14.11
N GLU A 667 6.45 -17.55 -15.35
CA GLU A 667 5.58 -17.92 -16.47
C GLU A 667 5.75 -19.39 -16.81
N ARG A 668 7.00 -19.85 -16.90
CA ARG A 668 7.31 -21.26 -17.13
C ARG A 668 6.70 -22.20 -16.09
N ASN A 669 6.80 -21.83 -14.81
CA ASN A 669 6.24 -22.64 -13.72
C ASN A 669 4.71 -22.61 -13.71
N LEU A 670 4.10 -21.48 -14.07
CA LEU A 670 2.64 -21.39 -14.22
C LEU A 670 2.14 -22.26 -15.35
N GLU A 671 2.81 -22.24 -16.51
CA GLU A 671 2.45 -23.07 -17.67
C GLU A 671 2.58 -24.57 -17.35
N LEU A 672 3.73 -24.98 -16.80
CA LEU A 672 3.99 -26.37 -16.43
C LEU A 672 3.02 -26.86 -15.35
N GLY A 673 2.89 -26.08 -14.28
CA GLY A 673 2.01 -26.42 -13.17
C GLY A 673 0.54 -26.49 -13.58
N THR A 674 0.07 -25.54 -14.39
CA THR A 674 -1.32 -25.56 -14.92
C THR A 674 -1.57 -26.75 -15.85
N SER A 675 -0.60 -27.04 -16.72
CA SER A 675 -0.69 -28.17 -17.65
C SER A 675 -0.81 -29.51 -16.93
N TRP A 676 0.06 -29.72 -15.93
CA TRP A 676 -0.02 -30.93 -15.12
C TRP A 676 -1.29 -30.96 -14.25
N PHE A 677 -1.67 -29.84 -13.62
CA PHE A 677 -2.79 -29.78 -12.69
C PHE A 677 -4.15 -30.07 -13.34
N GLN A 678 -4.34 -29.57 -14.56
CA GLN A 678 -5.60 -29.71 -15.31
C GLN A 678 -5.64 -30.90 -16.26
N ASN A 679 -4.47 -31.46 -16.64
CA ASN A 679 -4.39 -32.56 -17.61
C ASN A 679 -3.43 -33.66 -17.09
N THR A 680 -3.65 -34.13 -15.90
CA THR A 680 -2.77 -35.09 -15.21
C THR A 680 -2.59 -36.40 -16.02
N ASP A 681 -3.62 -36.81 -16.75
CA ASP A 681 -3.60 -38.05 -17.54
C ASP A 681 -2.57 -38.01 -18.69
N GLU A 682 -2.10 -36.83 -19.08
CA GLU A 682 -1.03 -36.65 -20.07
C GLU A 682 0.37 -36.78 -19.51
N TRP A 683 0.48 -36.90 -18.20
CA TRP A 683 1.74 -36.96 -17.45
C TRP A 683 1.84 -38.29 -16.72
N ALA A 684 2.68 -39.18 -17.23
CA ALA A 684 2.91 -40.49 -16.59
C ALA A 684 3.69 -40.37 -15.27
N ALA A 685 4.33 -39.25 -15.01
CA ALA A 685 5.06 -38.93 -13.78
C ALA A 685 4.95 -37.45 -13.41
N LEU A 686 5.24 -37.13 -12.13
CA LEU A 686 5.20 -35.77 -11.58
C LEU A 686 6.37 -34.94 -12.14
N PRO A 687 6.14 -33.79 -12.83
CA PRO A 687 7.22 -32.96 -13.33
C PRO A 687 7.88 -32.12 -12.21
N ALA A 688 9.19 -32.07 -12.22
CA ALA A 688 10.06 -31.37 -11.29
C ALA A 688 10.95 -30.33 -12.01
N ASP A 689 11.35 -29.28 -11.31
CA ASP A 689 12.31 -28.28 -11.80
C ASP A 689 13.74 -28.80 -11.76
N ASP A 690 14.06 -29.63 -10.77
CA ASP A 690 15.35 -30.27 -10.52
C ASP A 690 15.17 -31.58 -9.75
N GLY A 691 16.21 -32.39 -9.67
CA GLY A 691 16.17 -33.67 -8.96
C GLY A 691 17.46 -34.45 -9.09
N PRO A 692 17.57 -35.63 -8.41
CA PRO A 692 18.69 -36.52 -8.52
C PRO A 692 19.06 -36.88 -9.97
N GLU A 693 20.30 -37.28 -10.22
CA GLU A 693 20.77 -37.57 -11.58
C GLU A 693 20.04 -38.75 -12.22
N GLU A 694 19.55 -39.67 -11.43
CA GLU A 694 18.79 -40.86 -11.86
C GLU A 694 17.35 -40.58 -12.32
N TRP A 695 16.81 -39.35 -12.03
CA TRP A 695 15.51 -38.98 -12.56
C TRP A 695 15.61 -38.63 -14.06
N GLN A 696 14.69 -39.20 -14.84
CA GLN A 696 14.64 -38.90 -16.28
C GLN A 696 14.53 -37.41 -16.51
N ARG A 697 15.32 -36.87 -17.47
CA ARG A 697 15.22 -35.50 -17.95
C ARG A 697 14.49 -35.49 -19.27
N ILE A 698 13.44 -34.67 -19.35
CA ILE A 698 12.59 -34.56 -20.54
C ILE A 698 12.47 -33.12 -20.98
N ASP A 699 12.20 -32.92 -22.27
CA ASP A 699 11.75 -31.65 -22.81
C ASP A 699 10.23 -31.60 -22.90
N VAL A 700 9.65 -30.38 -22.93
CA VAL A 700 8.23 -30.15 -23.13
C VAL A 700 8.00 -29.29 -24.35
N ALA A 701 6.86 -29.52 -25.04
CA ALA A 701 6.42 -28.73 -26.17
C ALA A 701 5.06 -28.08 -25.89
N VAL A 702 4.81 -26.94 -26.51
CA VAL A 702 3.48 -26.31 -26.46
C VAL A 702 2.51 -27.15 -27.27
N ASP A 703 1.38 -27.51 -26.68
CA ASP A 703 0.27 -28.13 -27.41
C ASP A 703 -0.39 -27.11 -28.32
N MET A 704 -0.09 -27.21 -29.61
CA MET A 704 -0.55 -26.27 -30.61
C MET A 704 -2.06 -26.38 -30.90
N ASP A 705 -2.68 -27.50 -30.62
CA ASP A 705 -4.12 -27.73 -30.84
C ASP A 705 -4.95 -27.01 -29.74
N ARG A 706 -4.38 -26.85 -28.53
CA ARG A 706 -5.00 -26.15 -27.41
C ARG A 706 -4.51 -24.72 -27.25
N ARG A 707 -3.66 -24.24 -28.14
CA ARG A 707 -3.17 -22.87 -28.14
C ARG A 707 -4.27 -21.88 -28.52
N ILE A 708 -4.55 -20.92 -27.64
CA ILE A 708 -5.53 -19.85 -27.89
C ILE A 708 -4.81 -18.58 -28.33
N GLY A 709 -4.92 -18.21 -29.61
CA GLY A 709 -4.35 -17.00 -30.17
C GLY A 709 -2.91 -17.14 -30.64
N THR A 710 -2.50 -16.31 -31.59
CA THR A 710 -1.17 -16.31 -32.22
C THR A 710 -0.25 -15.18 -31.75
N ALA A 711 -0.76 -14.20 -30.99
CA ALA A 711 0.00 -13.04 -30.55
C ALA A 711 0.73 -13.29 -29.20
N PRO A 712 2.01 -12.97 -29.09
CA PRO A 712 2.81 -13.30 -27.91
C PRO A 712 2.46 -12.52 -26.63
N LEU A 713 1.75 -11.40 -26.68
CA LEU A 713 1.67 -10.45 -25.56
C LEU A 713 0.34 -9.68 -25.46
N GLU A 714 -0.77 -10.23 -25.88
CA GLU A 714 -2.06 -9.58 -25.65
C GLU A 714 -2.50 -9.76 -24.18
N PRO A 715 -2.95 -8.72 -23.49
CA PRO A 715 -3.51 -8.84 -22.16
C PRO A 715 -4.69 -9.83 -22.14
N GLY A 716 -4.64 -10.80 -21.22
CA GLY A 716 -5.67 -11.86 -21.11
C GLY A 716 -5.46 -13.09 -22.01
N ARG A 717 -4.31 -13.21 -22.67
CA ARG A 717 -3.94 -14.44 -23.36
C ARG A 717 -3.87 -15.59 -22.34
N LYS A 718 -4.51 -16.73 -22.68
CA LYS A 718 -4.44 -17.93 -21.83
C LYS A 718 -3.01 -18.48 -21.81
N VAL A 719 -2.58 -19.02 -20.66
CA VAL A 719 -1.30 -19.73 -20.57
C VAL A 719 -1.24 -20.88 -21.54
N ASP A 720 -0.09 -21.12 -22.11
CA ASP A 720 0.11 -22.26 -23.00
C ASP A 720 -0.02 -23.58 -22.20
N ILE A 721 -0.64 -24.59 -22.82
CA ILE A 721 -0.59 -25.95 -22.31
C ILE A 721 0.67 -26.59 -22.87
N VAL A 722 1.48 -27.14 -22.00
CA VAL A 722 2.70 -27.87 -22.35
C VAL A 722 2.53 -29.37 -22.08
N VAL A 723 3.06 -30.16 -22.96
CA VAL A 723 3.02 -31.63 -22.89
C VAL A 723 4.43 -32.18 -23.04
N PRO A 724 4.73 -33.37 -22.48
CA PRO A 724 6.02 -34.03 -22.71
C PRO A 724 6.31 -34.18 -24.20
N SER A 725 7.52 -33.78 -24.63
CA SER A 725 7.97 -34.00 -26.03
C SER A 725 8.46 -35.43 -26.27
N GLU A 726 8.74 -36.17 -25.20
CA GLU A 726 9.29 -37.51 -25.18
C GLU A 726 8.43 -38.42 -24.32
N THR A 727 8.51 -39.72 -24.55
CA THR A 727 7.85 -40.71 -23.70
C THR A 727 8.48 -40.72 -22.32
N ILE A 728 7.66 -40.55 -21.28
CA ILE A 728 8.08 -40.70 -19.91
C ILE A 728 8.24 -42.19 -19.61
N GLU A 729 9.44 -42.60 -19.17
CA GLU A 729 9.67 -43.93 -18.64
C GLU A 729 9.06 -44.03 -17.24
N VAL A 730 8.06 -44.92 -17.10
CA VAL A 730 7.38 -45.15 -15.83
C VAL A 730 8.24 -46.05 -14.97
N ASN A 731 8.95 -45.45 -14.03
CA ASN A 731 9.70 -46.17 -13.00
C ASN A 731 8.82 -46.32 -11.75
N GLU A 732 8.19 -47.49 -11.59
CA GLU A 732 7.36 -47.77 -10.42
C GLU A 732 8.25 -47.87 -9.17
N LEU A 733 7.73 -47.31 -8.05
CA LEU A 733 8.41 -47.28 -6.76
C LEU A 733 7.76 -48.24 -5.78
N GLU A 734 8.57 -48.81 -4.91
CA GLU A 734 8.08 -49.67 -3.83
C GLU A 734 7.14 -48.90 -2.91
N PRO A 735 5.99 -49.46 -2.55
CA PRO A 735 5.06 -48.79 -1.64
C PRO A 735 5.64 -48.68 -0.24
N ILE A 736 5.66 -47.45 0.31
CA ILE A 736 6.09 -47.17 1.68
C ILE A 736 4.95 -46.52 2.47
N THR A 737 5.06 -46.56 3.80
CA THR A 737 4.11 -45.93 4.73
C THR A 737 4.74 -44.72 5.39
N ILE A 738 3.93 -43.67 5.56
CA ILE A 738 4.25 -42.48 6.34
C ILE A 738 3.65 -42.63 7.73
N SER A 739 4.39 -42.25 8.75
CA SER A 739 3.96 -42.30 10.15
C SER A 739 4.52 -41.09 10.92
N ASN A 740 4.02 -40.88 12.14
CA ASN A 740 4.47 -39.82 13.04
C ASN A 740 4.44 -38.40 12.43
N TYR A 741 3.50 -38.15 11.50
CA TYR A 741 3.32 -36.86 10.86
C TYR A 741 2.98 -35.76 11.89
N ARG A 742 3.75 -34.67 11.87
CA ARG A 742 3.52 -33.48 12.69
C ARG A 742 3.83 -32.23 11.88
N MET A 743 2.87 -31.35 11.75
CA MET A 743 3.02 -30.05 11.10
C MET A 743 2.97 -28.94 12.15
N GLY A 744 4.08 -28.19 12.26
CA GLY A 744 4.16 -26.94 13.02
C GLY A 744 4.04 -25.72 12.12
N ASP A 745 4.21 -24.52 12.69
CA ASP A 745 4.15 -23.27 11.91
C ASP A 745 5.22 -23.21 10.82
N GLN A 746 6.47 -23.56 11.19
CA GLN A 746 7.65 -23.49 10.32
C GLN A 746 8.43 -24.81 10.27
N THR A 747 7.81 -25.91 10.65
CA THR A 747 8.42 -27.25 10.67
C THR A 747 7.44 -28.30 10.18
N LEU A 748 7.98 -29.38 9.65
CA LEU A 748 7.24 -30.57 9.26
C LEU A 748 8.09 -31.79 9.54
N ASP A 749 7.57 -32.72 10.37
CA ASP A 749 8.20 -33.96 10.74
C ASP A 749 7.39 -35.15 10.24
N PHE A 750 8.05 -36.18 9.76
CA PHE A 750 7.43 -37.48 9.47
C PHE A 750 8.46 -38.58 9.41
N ASP A 751 8.02 -39.83 9.63
CA ASP A 751 8.83 -41.01 9.50
C ASP A 751 8.38 -41.80 8.26
N VAL A 752 9.35 -42.43 7.59
CA VAL A 752 9.15 -43.32 6.44
C VAL A 752 9.54 -44.76 6.79
N SER A 753 8.81 -45.74 6.27
CA SER A 753 9.13 -47.18 6.48
C SER A 753 10.37 -47.62 5.72
N GLN A 754 10.77 -46.91 4.65
CA GLN A 754 11.94 -47.24 3.82
C GLN A 754 12.52 -45.94 3.24
N ILE A 755 13.86 -45.86 3.17
CA ILE A 755 14.59 -44.75 2.55
C ILE A 755 14.67 -44.87 1.04
N GLY A 756 14.97 -43.74 0.34
CA GLY A 756 15.21 -43.70 -1.12
C GLY A 756 13.96 -43.56 -1.97
N VAL A 757 12.77 -43.70 -1.39
CA VAL A 757 11.49 -43.46 -2.12
C VAL A 757 11.08 -41.99 -2.01
N PRO A 758 10.90 -41.28 -3.12
CA PRO A 758 10.47 -39.88 -3.11
C PRO A 758 9.12 -39.68 -2.43
N VAL A 759 9.04 -38.67 -1.56
CA VAL A 759 7.85 -38.32 -0.79
C VAL A 759 7.39 -36.93 -1.22
N LEU A 760 6.15 -36.80 -1.67
CA LEU A 760 5.50 -35.53 -2.02
C LEU A 760 4.98 -34.87 -0.76
N VAL A 761 5.35 -33.60 -0.59
CA VAL A 761 4.85 -32.70 0.43
C VAL A 761 4.00 -31.64 -0.24
N LYS A 762 2.67 -31.69 -0.07
CA LYS A 762 1.69 -30.76 -0.68
C LYS A 762 1.68 -29.42 0.03
N MET A 763 2.87 -28.83 0.17
CA MET A 763 3.11 -27.47 0.67
C MET A 763 3.79 -26.65 -0.42
N SER A 764 3.49 -25.35 -0.45
CA SER A 764 4.06 -24.44 -1.43
C SER A 764 5.57 -24.39 -1.32
N TYR A 765 6.28 -24.63 -2.42
CA TYR A 765 7.74 -24.54 -2.45
C TYR A 765 8.21 -23.09 -2.23
N PHE A 766 9.22 -22.95 -1.38
CA PHE A 766 9.98 -21.73 -1.23
C PHE A 766 11.43 -22.06 -0.86
N PRO A 767 12.45 -21.35 -1.39
CA PRO A 767 13.86 -21.76 -1.23
C PRO A 767 14.39 -21.70 0.21
N ASN A 768 13.64 -21.11 1.13
CA ASN A 768 13.97 -21.08 2.55
C ASN A 768 13.63 -22.38 3.28
N TRP A 769 12.85 -23.28 2.69
CA TRP A 769 12.66 -24.61 3.24
C TRP A 769 13.94 -25.45 3.11
N LYS A 770 14.31 -26.13 4.19
CA LYS A 770 15.43 -27.05 4.29
C LYS A 770 14.95 -28.37 4.83
N VAL A 771 15.70 -29.42 4.59
CA VAL A 771 15.37 -30.76 5.06
C VAL A 771 16.60 -31.44 5.66
N ASP A 772 16.40 -32.10 6.81
CA ASP A 772 17.33 -32.98 7.44
C ASP A 772 16.82 -34.44 7.31
N GLY A 773 17.67 -35.37 7.00
CA GLY A 773 17.31 -36.77 6.81
C GLY A 773 16.74 -37.12 5.43
N ALA A 774 16.81 -36.19 4.48
CA ALA A 774 16.43 -36.41 3.09
C ALA A 774 17.23 -35.47 2.15
N ASP A 775 17.30 -35.84 0.87
CA ASP A 775 17.77 -34.96 -0.20
C ASP A 775 16.61 -34.05 -0.70
N GLY A 776 16.93 -32.81 -1.14
CA GLY A 776 15.97 -31.81 -1.57
C GLY A 776 15.84 -30.63 -0.61
N PRO A 777 14.68 -29.97 -0.43
CA PRO A 777 13.43 -30.23 -1.17
C PRO A 777 13.52 -29.79 -2.64
N TYR A 778 13.07 -30.64 -3.54
CA TYR A 778 12.97 -30.36 -4.96
C TYR A 778 11.60 -29.75 -5.28
N ARG A 779 11.57 -28.69 -6.12
CA ARG A 779 10.32 -28.08 -6.55
C ARG A 779 9.66 -28.93 -7.62
N VAL A 780 8.38 -29.25 -7.45
CA VAL A 780 7.56 -30.04 -8.37
C VAL A 780 6.23 -29.35 -8.69
N ALA A 781 5.56 -29.75 -9.75
CA ALA A 781 4.24 -29.23 -10.07
C ALA A 781 3.22 -29.56 -8.94
N PRO A 782 2.22 -28.70 -8.72
CA PRO A 782 2.01 -27.37 -9.35
C PRO A 782 2.89 -26.26 -8.76
N ASN A 783 3.40 -26.39 -7.56
CA ASN A 783 4.42 -25.63 -6.83
C ASN A 783 4.65 -26.31 -5.46
N PHE A 784 4.80 -27.61 -5.43
CA PHE A 784 5.01 -28.39 -4.23
C PHE A 784 6.46 -28.79 -4.04
N MET A 785 6.72 -29.58 -3.02
CA MET A 785 8.05 -30.09 -2.67
C MET A 785 8.07 -31.60 -2.74
N VAL A 786 9.17 -32.15 -3.24
CA VAL A 786 9.51 -33.58 -3.10
C VAL A 786 10.82 -33.69 -2.33
N VAL A 787 10.86 -34.59 -1.39
CA VAL A 787 12.09 -34.97 -0.68
C VAL A 787 12.39 -36.47 -0.89
N VAL A 788 13.65 -36.81 -0.96
CA VAL A 788 14.09 -38.23 -1.07
C VAL A 788 14.74 -38.64 0.25
N PRO A 789 14.05 -39.39 1.12
CA PRO A 789 14.55 -39.77 2.44
C PRO A 789 15.87 -40.52 2.38
N THR A 790 16.87 -40.07 3.11
CA THR A 790 18.15 -40.72 3.38
C THR A 790 18.21 -41.30 4.79
N SER A 791 17.19 -40.94 5.61
CA SER A 791 16.95 -41.48 6.96
C SER A 791 15.46 -41.86 7.09
N THR A 792 15.14 -42.73 8.03
CA THR A 792 13.75 -43.10 8.34
C THR A 792 12.98 -41.98 9.00
N SER A 793 13.65 -40.99 9.57
CA SER A 793 13.02 -39.78 10.13
C SER A 793 13.44 -38.55 9.30
N VAL A 794 12.47 -37.79 8.85
CA VAL A 794 12.65 -36.60 8.02
C VAL A 794 12.16 -35.39 8.80
N HIS A 795 13.00 -34.34 8.89
CA HIS A 795 12.70 -33.08 9.50
C HIS A 795 12.86 -31.94 8.49
N MET A 796 11.78 -31.28 8.15
CA MET A 796 11.78 -30.08 7.30
C MET A 796 11.59 -28.84 8.16
N HIS A 797 12.33 -27.78 7.86
CA HIS A 797 12.24 -26.52 8.58
C HIS A 797 12.44 -25.31 7.66
N TYR A 798 11.79 -24.19 8.02
CA TYR A 798 11.92 -22.92 7.31
C TYR A 798 12.95 -22.04 8.00
N GLU A 799 14.03 -21.66 7.29
CA GLU A 799 15.11 -20.84 7.85
C GLU A 799 15.48 -19.63 6.98
N PRO A 800 16.05 -18.56 7.58
CA PRO A 800 16.56 -17.43 6.82
C PRO A 800 17.70 -17.84 5.88
N SER A 801 17.57 -17.49 4.61
CA SER A 801 18.58 -17.73 3.58
C SER A 801 19.82 -16.85 3.77
N THR A 802 20.88 -17.11 2.98
CA THR A 802 22.08 -16.26 2.97
C THR A 802 21.75 -14.83 2.55
N SER A 803 20.83 -14.62 1.60
CA SER A 803 20.36 -13.30 1.20
C SER A 803 19.63 -12.56 2.33
N ASP A 804 18.87 -13.28 3.15
CA ASP A 804 18.21 -12.71 4.33
C ASP A 804 19.23 -12.23 5.36
N ARG A 805 20.18 -13.08 5.70
CA ARG A 805 21.25 -12.76 6.67
C ARG A 805 22.08 -11.54 6.21
N LEU A 806 22.41 -11.45 4.91
CA LEU A 806 23.10 -10.29 4.34
C LEU A 806 22.23 -9.04 4.44
N SER A 807 20.94 -9.14 4.20
CA SER A 807 20.00 -8.03 4.25
C SER A 807 19.83 -7.48 5.68
N TYR A 808 19.79 -8.35 6.69
CA TYR A 808 19.83 -7.94 8.10
C TYR A 808 21.13 -7.23 8.45
N LEU A 809 22.27 -7.73 7.96
CA LEU A 809 23.57 -7.07 8.15
C LEU A 809 23.58 -5.68 7.52
N LEU A 810 23.04 -5.50 6.31
CA LEU A 810 22.94 -4.21 5.64
C LEU A 810 22.06 -3.23 6.42
N THR A 811 20.95 -3.70 6.98
CA THR A 811 20.10 -2.88 7.85
C THR A 811 20.84 -2.45 9.13
N PHE A 812 21.57 -3.36 9.75
CA PHE A 812 22.41 -3.03 10.91
C PHE A 812 23.49 -1.99 10.56
N VAL A 813 24.17 -2.15 9.42
CA VAL A 813 25.15 -1.16 8.90
C VAL A 813 24.46 0.19 8.67
N GLY A 814 23.25 0.21 8.12
CA GLY A 814 22.44 1.43 7.96
C GLY A 814 22.20 2.17 9.28
N ILE A 815 21.84 1.44 10.33
CA ILE A 815 21.67 1.99 11.68
C ILE A 815 23.00 2.57 12.19
N LEU A 816 24.11 1.85 12.05
CA LEU A 816 25.44 2.34 12.44
C LEU A 816 25.85 3.60 11.69
N LEU A 817 25.61 3.67 10.37
CA LEU A 817 25.86 4.86 9.57
C LEU A 817 25.05 6.07 10.07
N MET A 818 23.80 5.87 10.42
CA MET A 818 22.96 6.94 10.97
C MET A 818 23.49 7.45 12.33
N VAL A 819 23.90 6.52 13.20
CA VAL A 819 24.56 6.89 14.48
C VAL A 819 25.84 7.69 14.21
N LEU A 820 26.68 7.22 13.30
CA LEU A 820 27.92 7.91 12.90
C LEU A 820 27.62 9.32 12.38
N TRP A 821 26.65 9.47 11.49
CA TRP A 821 26.28 10.78 10.95
C TRP A 821 25.61 11.69 11.99
N ARG A 822 24.95 11.13 12.97
CA ARG A 822 24.43 11.90 14.11
C ARG A 822 25.57 12.54 14.91
N TYR A 823 26.70 11.85 15.07
CA TYR A 823 27.89 12.38 15.74
C TYR A 823 28.68 13.36 14.85
N ARG A 824 28.81 13.08 13.55
CA ARG A 824 29.52 13.96 12.60
C ARG A 824 28.76 15.24 12.25
N GLY A 825 27.47 15.30 12.56
CA GLY A 825 26.62 16.44 12.26
C GLY A 825 26.06 16.47 10.83
N ASP A 826 25.39 17.57 10.54
CA ASP A 826 24.72 17.79 9.25
C ASP A 826 25.71 18.09 8.12
N VAL A 827 25.29 17.85 6.87
CA VAL A 827 26.03 18.26 5.68
C VAL A 827 25.89 19.79 5.53
N ARG A 828 27.00 20.51 5.52
CA ARG A 828 26.97 21.96 5.33
C ARG A 828 26.86 22.29 3.84
N HIS A 829 25.84 23.04 3.48
CA HIS A 829 25.71 23.61 2.13
C HIS A 829 26.50 24.92 2.10
N LEU A 830 27.59 24.91 1.33
CA LEU A 830 28.49 26.07 1.23
C LEU A 830 27.96 27.15 0.28
N ASN A 831 27.08 26.76 -0.68
CA ASN A 831 26.55 27.68 -1.69
C ASN A 831 25.02 27.62 -1.69
N VAL A 832 24.39 28.78 -1.78
CA VAL A 832 22.95 28.88 -2.10
C VAL A 832 22.79 28.38 -3.53
N HIS A 833 21.79 27.51 -3.76
CA HIS A 833 21.50 27.04 -5.12
C HIS A 833 21.15 28.22 -6.01
N PRO A 834 21.72 28.40 -7.22
CA PRO A 834 21.52 29.57 -8.07
C PRO A 834 20.05 29.77 -8.48
N PHE A 835 19.23 28.71 -8.40
CA PHE A 835 17.78 28.72 -8.64
C PHE A 835 16.95 28.64 -7.35
N ALA A 836 17.56 28.55 -6.16
CA ALA A 836 16.82 28.72 -4.93
C ALA A 836 16.26 30.15 -4.94
N THR A 837 15.00 30.30 -4.51
CA THR A 837 14.38 31.62 -4.33
C THR A 837 15.16 32.38 -3.27
N VAL A 838 16.25 33.01 -3.70
CA VAL A 838 16.75 34.19 -3.02
C VAL A 838 15.72 35.24 -3.34
N PRO A 839 15.12 35.94 -2.37
CA PRO A 839 14.32 37.11 -2.62
C PRO A 839 15.18 38.02 -3.52
N THR A 840 14.71 38.37 -4.71
CA THR A 840 15.36 39.41 -5.50
C THR A 840 15.36 40.67 -4.68
N SER A 841 16.31 41.58 -4.89
CA SER A 841 16.47 42.83 -4.14
C SER A 841 15.20 43.74 -4.20
N ASP A 842 14.29 43.48 -5.13
CA ASP A 842 12.96 44.07 -5.22
C ASP A 842 11.89 43.35 -4.37
N ASP A 843 12.12 42.08 -4.03
CA ASP A 843 11.42 41.41 -2.96
C ASP A 843 12.22 41.66 -1.67
N THR A 844 12.07 42.89 -1.09
CA THR A 844 12.34 43.10 0.31
C THR A 844 11.78 41.88 1.01
N PRO A 845 12.62 41.09 1.78
CA PRO A 845 12.14 39.89 2.41
C PRO A 845 10.91 40.31 3.20
N THR A 846 9.74 40.05 2.62
CA THR A 846 8.52 40.25 3.35
C THR A 846 8.71 39.37 4.58
N GLU A 847 8.65 39.93 5.76
CA GLU A 847 8.90 39.30 7.07
C GLU A 847 8.27 37.89 7.17
N TRP A 848 7.28 37.60 6.36
CA TRP A 848 6.61 36.31 6.33
C TRP A 848 7.35 35.22 5.49
N ALA A 849 8.17 35.57 4.52
CA ALA A 849 9.06 34.62 3.85
C ALA A 849 10.23 34.19 4.78
N THR A 850 10.67 35.07 5.66
CA THR A 850 11.71 34.80 6.66
C THR A 850 11.13 34.25 7.96
N THR A 851 9.85 34.47 8.27
CA THR A 851 9.22 34.06 9.54
C THR A 851 8.62 32.64 9.50
N ALA A 852 8.72 31.93 8.39
CA ALA A 852 8.40 30.49 8.33
C ALA A 852 9.45 29.60 9.03
N THR A 853 10.47 30.16 9.68
CA THR A 853 11.47 29.38 10.38
C THR A 853 11.00 29.03 11.78
N TRP A 854 10.72 27.76 12.01
CA TRP A 854 10.58 27.14 13.33
C TRP A 854 11.91 27.09 14.09
N ALA A 855 12.98 27.58 13.49
CA ALA A 855 14.27 27.74 14.13
C ALA A 855 14.93 29.01 13.57
N GLU A 856 15.01 30.07 14.38
CA GLU A 856 16.03 31.09 14.21
C GLU A 856 17.40 30.38 14.23
N GLU A 857 18.19 30.56 13.17
CA GLU A 857 19.52 30.01 13.10
C GLU A 857 20.41 30.78 14.12
N TYR A 858 20.82 30.04 15.14
CA TYR A 858 21.87 30.48 16.03
C TYR A 858 23.13 29.72 15.68
N ASP A 859 24.27 30.41 15.71
CA ASP A 859 25.58 29.77 15.58
C ASP A 859 25.84 28.78 16.74
N ALA A 860 26.94 28.07 16.69
CA ALA A 860 27.30 27.10 17.72
C ALA A 860 27.49 27.71 19.11
N SER A 861 27.52 29.05 19.23
CA SER A 861 27.63 29.82 20.47
C SER A 861 26.29 30.40 20.94
N GLY A 862 25.21 30.27 20.17
CA GLY A 862 23.87 30.71 20.55
C GLY A 862 23.56 32.17 20.18
N VAL A 863 24.27 32.77 19.24
CA VAL A 863 24.06 34.12 18.75
C VAL A 863 23.29 34.09 17.41
N PRO A 864 22.28 34.97 17.17
CA PRO A 864 21.60 35.06 15.89
C PRO A 864 22.58 35.42 14.76
N ILE A 865 22.55 34.69 13.67
CA ILE A 865 23.37 35.05 12.51
C ILE A 865 22.68 36.22 11.79
N ASP A 866 23.25 37.39 11.94
CA ASP A 866 22.81 38.60 11.26
C ASP A 866 23.25 38.52 9.77
N ALA A 867 22.29 38.44 8.84
CA ALA A 867 22.58 38.29 7.42
C ALA A 867 22.78 39.69 6.75
N SER A 868 23.87 40.36 7.12
CA SER A 868 24.35 41.52 6.36
C SER A 868 25.63 41.12 5.60
N PHE A 869 25.48 40.62 4.38
CA PHE A 869 26.58 40.55 3.43
C PHE A 869 26.29 41.45 2.21
N ASP A 870 27.11 42.47 2.12
CA ASP A 870 27.26 43.37 0.98
C ASP A 870 27.70 42.60 -0.28
N VAL A 871 26.87 42.55 -1.32
CA VAL A 871 27.24 41.95 -2.60
C VAL A 871 27.07 43.00 -3.69
N SER A 872 28.17 43.52 -4.15
CA SER A 872 28.28 44.32 -5.37
C SER A 872 27.94 43.48 -6.60
N PRO A 873 27.29 44.03 -7.63
CA PRO A 873 26.85 43.25 -8.76
C PRO A 873 27.96 43.11 -9.82
N PRO A 874 28.01 41.99 -10.55
CA PRO A 874 28.62 41.97 -11.84
C PRO A 874 27.67 41.56 -12.97
N PHE A 875 27.80 42.32 -14.04
CA PHE A 875 27.67 42.00 -15.47
C PHE A 875 26.24 41.94 -16.10
N ASP A 876 26.05 42.93 -16.88
CA ASP A 876 25.23 43.14 -18.06
C ASP A 876 25.45 42.04 -19.12
N HIS A 877 24.40 41.40 -19.62
CA HIS A 877 24.43 40.61 -20.85
C HIS A 877 23.17 40.82 -21.68
N GLY A 878 23.45 41.28 -22.86
CA GLY A 878 22.56 41.66 -23.95
C GLY A 878 21.63 40.55 -24.44
N ALA A 879 20.60 41.04 -25.05
CA ALA A 879 19.51 40.35 -25.69
C ALA A 879 19.92 39.36 -26.77
N PHE A 880 19.33 38.16 -26.72
CA PHE A 880 19.26 37.26 -27.88
C PHE A 880 17.81 37.18 -28.34
N VAL A 881 17.56 37.66 -29.55
CA VAL A 881 16.32 37.51 -30.30
C VAL A 881 16.48 36.26 -31.17
N ALA A 882 15.58 35.33 -31.11
CA ALA A 882 15.46 34.20 -32.03
C ALA A 882 14.19 34.36 -32.86
N PRO A 883 14.19 34.00 -34.14
CA PRO A 883 13.12 34.31 -35.06
C PRO A 883 11.92 33.35 -34.94
N VAL A 884 10.77 33.89 -35.22
CA VAL A 884 9.49 33.22 -35.37
C VAL A 884 9.39 32.68 -36.79
N ASP A 885 9.11 31.37 -36.94
CA ASP A 885 8.62 30.77 -38.17
C ASP A 885 7.15 30.34 -37.97
N ASP A 886 6.31 30.98 -38.77
CA ASP A 886 4.92 30.60 -39.02
C ASP A 886 4.90 29.41 -39.97
N ASP A 887 4.12 28.39 -39.63
CA ASP A 887 3.35 27.49 -40.50
C ASP A 887 3.12 26.11 -39.85
N PHE A 888 1.96 25.95 -39.22
CA PHE A 888 1.40 24.60 -39.07
C PHE A 888 -0.14 24.64 -39.15
N VAL A 889 -0.67 24.16 -40.25
CA VAL A 889 -2.09 23.97 -40.53
C VAL A 889 -2.51 22.59 -40.08
N LEU A 890 -3.56 22.50 -39.25
CA LEU A 890 -4.23 21.25 -38.84
C LEU A 890 -5.30 20.86 -39.88
N PRO A 891 -5.39 19.59 -40.28
CA PRO A 891 -6.53 19.11 -41.05
C PRO A 891 -7.66 18.62 -40.14
N SER A 892 -8.88 19.03 -40.48
CA SER A 892 -10.15 18.58 -39.91
C SER A 892 -10.50 17.17 -40.34
N ALA A 893 -10.98 16.35 -39.42
CA ALA A 893 -11.54 15.01 -39.64
C ALA A 893 -13.09 15.07 -39.62
N PRO A 894 -13.76 14.20 -40.40
CA PRO A 894 -15.20 14.24 -40.55
C PRO A 894 -15.96 13.48 -39.47
N VAL A 895 -17.17 13.97 -39.25
CA VAL A 895 -18.19 13.36 -38.36
C VAL A 895 -18.91 12.28 -39.18
N ASP A 896 -19.04 11.08 -38.60
CA ASP A 896 -20.04 10.09 -39.06
C ASP A 896 -20.84 9.53 -37.86
N ASP A 897 -22.16 9.65 -38.00
CA ASP A 897 -23.19 9.08 -37.15
C ASP A 897 -23.26 7.56 -37.27
N ALA A 898 -23.31 6.85 -36.13
CA ALA A 898 -23.92 5.52 -36.10
C ALA A 898 -24.42 5.17 -34.68
N SER A 899 -25.64 4.74 -34.66
CA SER A 899 -26.62 4.38 -33.67
C SER A 899 -26.19 3.45 -32.54
N ALA A 900 -26.81 3.69 -31.37
CA ALA A 900 -26.88 2.84 -30.21
C ALA A 900 -27.53 1.47 -30.51
N ASP A 901 -26.97 0.41 -29.87
CA ASP A 901 -27.70 -0.60 -29.10
C ASP A 901 -26.74 -1.69 -28.56
N ASP A 902 -27.08 -2.18 -27.35
CA ASP A 902 -26.50 -3.32 -26.65
C ASP A 902 -25.13 -3.13 -25.92
N ALA A 903 -25.19 -2.57 -24.73
CA ALA A 903 -24.13 -2.71 -23.73
C ALA A 903 -24.55 -3.73 -22.67
N SER A 904 -24.10 -4.98 -22.81
CA SER A 904 -24.02 -5.93 -21.70
C SER A 904 -22.88 -5.50 -20.77
N VAL A 905 -23.24 -5.05 -19.57
CA VAL A 905 -22.28 -4.73 -18.51
C VAL A 905 -21.62 -6.03 -18.03
N VAL A 906 -20.41 -6.26 -18.46
CA VAL A 906 -19.53 -7.29 -17.87
C VAL A 906 -18.87 -6.66 -16.64
N ALA A 907 -19.28 -7.12 -15.45
CA ALA A 907 -18.66 -6.72 -14.19
C ALA A 907 -17.16 -7.03 -14.21
N ASP A 908 -16.35 -6.08 -13.76
CA ASP A 908 -14.91 -6.25 -13.55
C ASP A 908 -14.69 -7.32 -12.47
N PRO A 909 -13.98 -8.44 -12.74
CA PRO A 909 -13.79 -9.52 -11.77
C PRO A 909 -12.90 -9.16 -10.59
N PHE A 910 -12.29 -7.99 -10.61
CA PHE A 910 -11.45 -7.46 -9.50
C PHE A 910 -12.02 -6.27 -8.75
N THR A 911 -13.13 -5.78 -9.16
CA THR A 911 -13.96 -5.18 -8.14
C THR A 911 -14.35 -6.38 -7.28
N PRO A 912 -13.83 -6.54 -6.04
CA PRO A 912 -14.54 -7.33 -5.06
C PRO A 912 -15.93 -6.77 -5.18
N GLY A 913 -16.94 -7.60 -5.49
CA GLY A 913 -18.28 -7.08 -5.72
C GLY A 913 -18.47 -6.05 -4.63
N VAL A 914 -18.35 -4.79 -4.99
CA VAL A 914 -18.69 -3.72 -4.08
C VAL A 914 -20.18 -3.89 -4.05
N ASP A 915 -20.61 -4.79 -3.14
CA ASP A 915 -21.99 -4.83 -2.74
C ASP A 915 -22.25 -3.41 -2.28
N GLU A 916 -22.82 -2.61 -3.18
CA GLU A 916 -23.62 -1.48 -2.69
C GLU A 916 -24.42 -2.07 -1.54
N PRO A 917 -24.35 -1.53 -0.33
CA PRO A 917 -25.15 -2.02 0.79
C PRO A 917 -26.55 -2.22 0.25
N PRO A 918 -27.20 -3.37 0.47
CA PRO A 918 -28.42 -3.75 -0.21
C PRO A 918 -29.36 -2.56 -0.27
N ARG A 919 -29.77 -2.16 -1.45
CA ARG A 919 -30.75 -1.09 -1.64
C ARG A 919 -32.05 -1.67 -1.13
N LEU A 920 -32.41 -1.33 0.10
CA LEU A 920 -33.75 -1.55 0.60
C LEU A 920 -34.70 -0.77 -0.31
N THR A 921 -35.54 -1.47 -1.04
CA THR A 921 -36.60 -0.85 -1.80
C THR A 921 -37.59 -0.18 -0.81
N PRO A 922 -38.29 0.89 -1.20
CA PRO A 922 -39.24 1.56 -0.33
C PRO A 922 -40.35 0.64 0.26
N ASP A 923 -40.58 -0.50 -0.34
CA ASP A 923 -41.60 -1.47 0.11
C ASP A 923 -41.13 -2.38 1.25
N GLU A 924 -39.81 -2.52 1.48
CA GLU A 924 -39.29 -3.33 2.60
C GLU A 924 -39.18 -2.57 3.94
N LEU A 925 -39.43 -1.27 3.95
CA LEU A 925 -39.42 -0.44 5.15
C LEU A 925 -40.76 -0.37 5.89
N ASP A 926 -41.84 -0.93 5.33
CA ASP A 926 -43.20 -0.77 5.88
C ASP A 926 -43.76 -2.04 6.61
N GLU A 927 -43.00 -3.14 6.66
CA GLU A 927 -43.43 -4.37 7.35
C GLU A 927 -42.79 -4.59 8.74
N GLY A 928 -42.28 -3.58 9.38
CA GLY A 928 -41.55 -3.63 10.68
C GLY A 928 -42.35 -3.17 11.93
N GLU A 929 -43.64 -2.81 11.84
CA GLU A 929 -44.48 -2.55 13.04
C GLU A 929 -45.25 -3.81 13.51
N HIS A 930 -44.57 -4.71 14.20
CA HIS A 930 -45.24 -5.68 15.05
C HIS A 930 -45.50 -5.08 16.42
N ARG A 931 -46.80 -4.85 16.70
CA ARG A 931 -47.36 -4.66 18.04
C ARG A 931 -47.04 -5.88 18.92
N PRO A 932 -46.78 -5.69 20.22
CA PRO A 932 -46.62 -6.80 21.14
C PRO A 932 -47.96 -7.50 21.35
N PRO A 933 -48.00 -8.82 21.48
CA PRO A 933 -49.21 -9.54 21.86
C PRO A 933 -49.54 -9.32 23.35
N ASP A 934 -50.77 -8.99 23.60
CA ASP A 934 -51.36 -8.94 24.94
C ASP A 934 -51.30 -10.30 25.62
N SER A 935 -51.09 -10.22 26.91
CA SER A 935 -51.13 -11.26 27.91
C SER A 935 -52.24 -12.31 27.77
N VAL A 936 -51.87 -13.61 27.81
CA VAL A 936 -52.42 -14.60 28.77
C VAL A 936 -51.31 -15.55 29.12
#